data_66f07a7e09d8ef7fcb55f1958f77af2f
#
_entry.id   66f07a7e09d8ef7fcb55f1958f77af2f
#
_cell.length_a   1.000
_cell.length_b   1.000
_cell.length_c   1.000
_cell.angle_alpha   90.00
_cell.angle_beta   90.00
_cell.angle_gamma   90.00
#
_symmetry.space_group_name_H-M   'P 1'
#
loop_
_entity.id
_entity.type
_entity.pdbx_description
1 polymer ?
#
loop_
_entity_poly.entity_id
_entity_poly.type
_entity_poly.pdbx_seq_one_letter_code
_entity_poly.pdbx_strand_id
1 'polypeptide(L)'
;MSRRPLGEAIGLPAALFSVKCLAAAMLALFLAYSIGLERPYWAFLTSYIVAQPLAGAVISKALFRVVGTLVGATFAVAIVPPLVNAPELLSLAMASWLALCVFVSLLDRTPRSYMFVLAGYTACLIVFPDVDSPQTIFTVAALRVQEITLGILSGALVHGVVLPGSITGVLLGRVETILRDAERWSRDAIATEPVAGLDAERRRLAQDVTELHQMSVHLPFDISRLAPRVRTVRALQDQLSLLLPLGAAVEDRLAQLKAANGGVVPAPVEALIADIRNWLETPAPDNATRARLTQALIDRCHAMEPEARADMGWADMMRLSLYARLATLVAVHRDCRDLLDQMATHRRSAVTPRVAELLEGRRNRELHRDYAGALRAALGAFLTVVIGCALWIGSGWNDGGTAVMLAGVFLALFSAQDNMLAPLKGFMIGTIIASGLGAVYGYVIMPRLDGFVMLALAYAPPLLILGAMMASPRWMGIALPTLLGLGSPVLLSDRYVNAFSSYVNGAVAQIVGIWFAIIMAGLIHSAGVERATRRTIRAGWIDIANRANAMGAPDVRGWINRMLDRIALLGPRLAATRRDSGAPLYDALRDLRTGVAIGELRQLRLDLPRAEAAPLTQVLGGVGDHYRAMDPDAPAPADPALLSAIDAAIDDLGAHARPAVRRESVLALVSLRRNLFPDAPSHHRRAAA
;
A
#
# COMPACT_ATOMS: atom_id res chain seq x y z
N MET A 1 -9.63 -2.45 23.06
CA MET A 1 -8.32 -3.10 22.85
C MET A 1 -7.95 -3.88 24.12
N SER A 2 -8.20 -5.17 24.18
CA SER A 2 -7.89 -6.02 25.33
C SER A 2 -6.35 -6.15 25.49
N ARG A 3 -5.87 -5.95 26.69
CA ARG A 3 -4.46 -6.17 27.07
C ARG A 3 -4.22 -7.70 27.13
N ARG A 4 -3.79 -8.32 26.02
CA ARG A 4 -3.27 -9.69 26.11
C ARG A 4 -1.90 -9.66 26.81
N PRO A 5 -1.61 -10.53 27.76
CA PRO A 5 -0.34 -10.58 28.47
C PRO A 5 0.82 -10.94 27.53
N LEU A 6 2.04 -10.52 27.89
CA LEU A 6 3.27 -10.77 27.11
C LEU A 6 3.47 -12.25 26.70
N GLY A 7 3.01 -13.21 27.50
CA GLY A 7 3.14 -14.63 27.24
C GLY A 7 2.34 -15.15 26.03
N GLU A 8 1.25 -14.48 25.62
CA GLU A 8 0.48 -14.84 24.41
C GLU A 8 1.07 -14.23 23.12
N ALA A 9 1.97 -13.26 23.23
CA ALA A 9 2.61 -12.60 22.09
C ALA A 9 3.85 -13.34 21.58
N ILE A 10 4.42 -14.27 22.35
CA ILE A 10 5.62 -15.04 22.01
C ILE A 10 5.21 -16.49 21.71
N GLY A 11 4.53 -16.70 20.59
CA GLY A 11 4.27 -18.05 20.09
C GLY A 11 5.52 -18.68 19.46
N LEU A 12 5.47 -20.00 19.25
CA LEU A 12 6.54 -20.77 18.60
C LEU A 12 7.09 -20.13 17.31
N PRO A 13 6.27 -19.50 16.42
CA PRO A 13 6.79 -18.81 15.23
C PRO A 13 7.70 -17.62 15.55
N ALA A 14 7.38 -16.84 16.59
CA ALA A 14 8.19 -15.70 17.01
C ALA A 14 9.52 -16.15 17.63
N ALA A 15 9.50 -17.20 18.43
CA ALA A 15 10.70 -17.81 18.99
C ALA A 15 11.61 -18.36 17.88
N LEU A 16 11.06 -19.10 16.93
CA LEU A 16 11.81 -19.63 15.78
C LEU A 16 12.41 -18.50 14.93
N PHE A 17 11.65 -17.44 14.67
CA PHE A 17 12.16 -16.26 13.98
C PHE A 17 13.34 -15.63 14.72
N SER A 18 13.24 -15.48 16.03
CA SER A 18 14.29 -14.93 16.87
C SER A 18 15.57 -15.77 16.85
N VAL A 19 15.44 -17.10 16.95
CA VAL A 19 16.59 -18.02 16.86
C VAL A 19 17.28 -17.91 15.50
N LYS A 20 16.51 -17.83 14.41
CA LYS A 20 17.08 -17.63 13.07
C LYS A 20 17.83 -16.30 12.95
N CYS A 21 17.25 -15.20 13.48
CA CYS A 21 17.90 -13.91 13.49
C CYS A 21 19.21 -13.94 14.27
N LEU A 22 19.22 -14.57 15.45
CA LEU A 22 20.43 -14.76 16.24
C LEU A 22 21.49 -15.55 15.48
N ALA A 23 21.10 -16.69 14.90
CA ALA A 23 22.02 -17.54 14.13
C ALA A 23 22.62 -16.80 12.92
N ALA A 24 21.79 -16.05 12.18
CA ALA A 24 22.24 -15.24 11.04
C ALA A 24 23.23 -14.13 11.47
N ALA A 25 22.94 -13.46 12.57
CA ALA A 25 23.76 -12.38 13.11
C ALA A 25 25.10 -12.89 13.63
N MET A 26 25.10 -14.01 14.38
CA MET A 26 26.35 -14.63 14.88
C MET A 26 27.18 -15.19 13.74
N LEU A 27 26.56 -15.78 12.71
CA LEU A 27 27.26 -16.23 11.50
C LEU A 27 27.93 -15.06 10.77
N ALA A 28 27.19 -13.96 10.57
CA ALA A 28 27.72 -12.77 9.93
C ALA A 28 28.90 -12.17 10.71
N LEU A 29 28.76 -12.09 12.04
CA LEU A 29 29.77 -11.55 12.95
C LEU A 29 31.03 -12.46 12.96
N PHE A 30 30.85 -13.78 13.06
CA PHE A 30 31.94 -14.75 13.02
C PHE A 30 32.75 -14.66 11.73
N LEU A 31 32.06 -14.63 10.59
CA LEU A 31 32.71 -14.51 9.30
C LEU A 31 33.44 -13.16 9.15
N ALA A 32 32.82 -12.06 9.61
CA ALA A 32 33.44 -10.75 9.56
C ALA A 32 34.74 -10.69 10.37
N TYR A 33 34.77 -11.25 11.59
CA TYR A 33 36.00 -11.37 12.38
C TYR A 33 37.04 -12.31 11.73
N SER A 34 36.57 -13.43 11.16
CA SER A 34 37.48 -14.42 10.56
C SER A 34 38.23 -13.89 9.32
N ILE A 35 37.60 -12.99 8.56
CA ILE A 35 38.24 -12.36 7.38
C ILE A 35 38.84 -10.98 7.71
N GLY A 36 38.83 -10.57 8.96
CA GLY A 36 39.49 -9.36 9.43
C GLY A 36 38.82 -8.04 8.98
N LEU A 37 37.48 -7.99 8.89
CA LEU A 37 36.76 -6.73 8.60
C LEU A 37 36.83 -5.79 9.80
N GLU A 38 37.14 -4.54 9.56
CA GLU A 38 37.36 -3.54 10.61
C GLU A 38 36.08 -3.09 11.36
N ARG A 39 34.91 -3.21 10.71
CA ARG A 39 33.62 -2.74 11.25
C ARG A 39 32.57 -3.88 11.28
N PRO A 40 32.86 -5.04 11.89
CA PRO A 40 32.05 -6.27 11.81
C PRO A 40 30.61 -6.09 12.32
N TYR A 41 30.35 -5.07 13.15
CA TYR A 41 29.02 -4.72 13.62
C TYR A 41 28.04 -4.35 12.48
N TRP A 42 28.51 -3.88 11.32
CA TRP A 42 27.65 -3.63 10.17
C TRP A 42 27.08 -4.92 9.55
N ALA A 43 27.87 -5.97 9.51
CA ALA A 43 27.40 -7.28 9.05
C ALA A 43 26.36 -7.86 10.02
N PHE A 44 26.63 -7.78 11.32
CA PHE A 44 25.70 -8.16 12.38
C PHE A 44 24.36 -7.42 12.27
N LEU A 45 24.38 -6.08 12.25
CA LEU A 45 23.20 -5.24 12.15
C LEU A 45 22.39 -5.51 10.88
N THR A 46 23.10 -5.68 9.75
CA THR A 46 22.47 -5.91 8.46
C THR A 46 21.67 -7.21 8.43
N SER A 47 22.16 -8.28 9.08
CA SER A 47 21.43 -9.55 9.16
C SER A 47 20.06 -9.40 9.83
N TYR A 48 19.97 -8.60 10.89
CA TYR A 48 18.69 -8.26 11.57
C TYR A 48 17.81 -7.34 10.73
N ILE A 49 18.40 -6.30 10.08
CA ILE A 49 17.62 -5.37 9.26
C ILE A 49 16.99 -6.05 8.05
N VAL A 50 17.68 -7.04 7.47
CA VAL A 50 17.18 -7.82 6.31
C VAL A 50 16.21 -8.90 6.74
N ALA A 51 16.27 -9.37 7.98
CA ALA A 51 15.41 -10.43 8.49
C ALA A 51 13.92 -10.10 8.28
N GLN A 52 13.21 -11.04 7.68
CA GLN A 52 11.77 -11.01 7.47
C GLN A 52 11.21 -12.41 7.73
N PRO A 53 9.96 -12.55 8.19
CA PRO A 53 9.35 -13.85 8.41
C PRO A 53 9.23 -14.70 7.13
N LEU A 54 9.17 -14.06 5.95
CA LEU A 54 8.98 -14.70 4.65
C LEU A 54 10.25 -14.62 3.81
N ALA A 55 10.71 -15.76 3.29
CA ALA A 55 11.97 -15.88 2.55
C ALA A 55 12.05 -14.98 1.30
N GLY A 56 10.99 -14.89 0.50
CA GLY A 56 10.98 -14.03 -0.70
C GLY A 56 11.03 -12.53 -0.36
N ALA A 57 10.50 -12.11 0.80
CA ALA A 57 10.64 -10.73 1.27
C ALA A 57 12.08 -10.43 1.70
N VAL A 58 12.79 -11.42 2.29
CA VAL A 58 14.22 -11.31 2.60
C VAL A 58 15.04 -11.09 1.34
N ILE A 59 14.84 -11.91 0.29
CA ILE A 59 15.62 -11.83 -0.96
C ILE A 59 15.36 -10.51 -1.68
N SER A 60 14.10 -10.08 -1.77
CA SER A 60 13.74 -8.80 -2.38
C SER A 60 14.44 -7.63 -1.68
N LYS A 61 14.35 -7.59 -0.35
CA LYS A 61 14.98 -6.56 0.47
C LYS A 61 16.51 -6.61 0.39
N ALA A 62 17.07 -7.81 0.36
CA ALA A 62 18.49 -8.07 0.20
C ALA A 62 19.05 -7.46 -1.09
N LEU A 63 18.43 -7.76 -2.23
CA LEU A 63 18.85 -7.25 -3.54
C LEU A 63 18.85 -5.71 -3.57
N PHE A 64 17.73 -5.09 -3.18
CA PHE A 64 17.62 -3.64 -3.21
C PHE A 64 18.52 -2.95 -2.17
N ARG A 65 18.87 -3.66 -1.09
CA ARG A 65 19.83 -3.17 -0.11
C ARG A 65 21.25 -3.13 -0.67
N VAL A 66 21.71 -4.17 -1.37
CA VAL A 66 23.04 -4.17 -2.02
C VAL A 66 23.13 -3.02 -3.03
N VAL A 67 22.14 -2.91 -3.93
CA VAL A 67 22.17 -1.87 -4.98
C VAL A 67 22.12 -0.47 -4.36
N GLY A 68 21.26 -0.22 -3.38
CA GLY A 68 21.17 1.09 -2.72
C GLY A 68 22.45 1.46 -1.96
N THR A 69 23.10 0.47 -1.30
CA THR A 69 24.39 0.70 -0.64
C THR A 69 25.48 1.05 -1.66
N LEU A 70 25.56 0.33 -2.78
CA LEU A 70 26.52 0.63 -3.84
C LEU A 70 26.32 2.04 -4.41
N VAL A 71 25.09 2.42 -4.71
CA VAL A 71 24.78 3.76 -5.25
C VAL A 71 25.13 4.85 -4.24
N GLY A 72 24.77 4.69 -2.96
CA GLY A 72 25.10 5.65 -1.91
C GLY A 72 26.60 5.77 -1.63
N ALA A 73 27.30 4.63 -1.61
CA ALA A 73 28.75 4.56 -1.45
C ALA A 73 29.48 5.23 -2.62
N THR A 74 29.06 4.96 -3.86
CA THR A 74 29.63 5.60 -5.06
C THR A 74 29.44 7.12 -5.02
N PHE A 75 28.25 7.59 -4.62
CA PHE A 75 28.01 9.02 -4.47
C PHE A 75 28.93 9.64 -3.40
N ALA A 76 29.09 9.01 -2.23
CA ALA A 76 29.96 9.49 -1.16
C ALA A 76 31.42 9.62 -1.64
N VAL A 77 31.94 8.60 -2.30
CA VAL A 77 33.31 8.61 -2.85
C VAL A 77 33.50 9.67 -3.94
N ALA A 78 32.47 9.93 -4.75
CA ALA A 78 32.56 10.93 -5.82
C ALA A 78 32.47 12.37 -5.30
N ILE A 79 31.71 12.63 -4.23
CA ILE A 79 31.40 14.00 -3.79
C ILE A 79 32.36 14.55 -2.73
N VAL A 80 32.93 13.68 -1.86
CA VAL A 80 33.77 14.14 -0.76
C VAL A 80 35.09 14.73 -1.24
N PRO A 81 35.89 14.08 -2.11
CA PRO A 81 37.21 14.59 -2.49
C PRO A 81 37.19 16.02 -3.08
N PRO A 82 36.25 16.39 -4.00
CA PRO A 82 36.21 17.74 -4.54
C PRO A 82 35.65 18.79 -3.59
N LEU A 83 34.85 18.41 -2.59
CA LEU A 83 34.12 19.35 -1.72
C LEU A 83 34.59 19.36 -0.25
N VAL A 84 35.59 18.56 0.12
CA VAL A 84 36.05 18.46 1.52
C VAL A 84 36.48 19.80 2.11
N ASN A 85 37.08 20.67 1.31
CA ASN A 85 37.52 22.00 1.73
C ASN A 85 36.42 23.09 1.69
N ALA A 86 35.20 22.70 1.33
CA ALA A 86 34.04 23.59 1.22
C ALA A 86 32.84 22.98 1.97
N PRO A 87 32.82 22.98 3.31
CA PRO A 87 31.82 22.27 4.11
C PRO A 87 30.38 22.71 3.83
N GLU A 88 30.16 23.97 3.44
CA GLU A 88 28.85 24.47 3.03
C GLU A 88 28.37 23.79 1.75
N LEU A 89 29.25 23.66 0.74
CA LEU A 89 28.92 23.00 -0.53
C LEU A 89 28.73 21.51 -0.34
N LEU A 90 29.57 20.88 0.50
CA LEU A 90 29.41 19.46 0.84
C LEU A 90 28.07 19.22 1.53
N SER A 91 27.71 20.09 2.50
CA SER A 91 26.42 20.03 3.21
C SER A 91 25.22 20.18 2.25
N LEU A 92 25.29 21.13 1.31
CA LEU A 92 24.26 21.33 0.29
C LEU A 92 24.16 20.14 -0.68
N ALA A 93 25.30 19.58 -1.08
CA ALA A 93 25.32 18.39 -1.95
C ALA A 93 24.71 17.18 -1.27
N MET A 94 25.05 16.93 0.00
CA MET A 94 24.50 15.86 0.82
C MET A 94 22.99 16.04 1.05
N ALA A 95 22.54 17.24 1.39
CA ALA A 95 21.13 17.57 1.55
C ALA A 95 20.33 17.37 0.25
N SER A 96 20.88 17.82 -0.87
CA SER A 96 20.26 17.66 -2.19
C SER A 96 20.16 16.20 -2.62
N TRP A 97 21.20 15.41 -2.37
CA TRP A 97 21.20 13.98 -2.65
C TRP A 97 20.15 13.24 -1.85
N LEU A 98 20.12 13.48 -0.52
CA LEU A 98 19.11 12.85 0.35
C LEU A 98 17.69 13.23 -0.08
N ALA A 99 17.44 14.51 -0.39
CA ALA A 99 16.16 15.02 -0.84
C ALA A 99 15.72 14.36 -2.16
N LEU A 100 16.63 14.25 -3.14
CA LEU A 100 16.38 13.58 -4.41
C LEU A 100 16.00 12.10 -4.19
N CYS A 101 16.78 11.41 -3.36
CA CYS A 101 16.52 10.02 -3.02
C CYS A 101 15.16 9.82 -2.35
N VAL A 102 14.80 10.68 -1.40
CA VAL A 102 13.48 10.66 -0.74
C VAL A 102 12.36 10.92 -1.73
N PHE A 103 12.52 11.93 -2.59
CA PHE A 103 11.53 12.28 -3.62
C PHE A 103 11.23 11.10 -4.55
N VAL A 104 12.28 10.51 -5.14
CA VAL A 104 12.14 9.38 -6.06
C VAL A 104 11.54 8.15 -5.34
N SER A 105 11.97 7.88 -4.11
CA SER A 105 11.45 6.78 -3.31
C SER A 105 9.95 6.87 -3.06
N LEU A 106 9.43 8.06 -2.76
CA LEU A 106 8.02 8.28 -2.49
C LEU A 106 7.13 8.18 -3.74
N LEU A 107 7.72 8.38 -4.91
CA LEU A 107 7.03 8.20 -6.20
C LEU A 107 7.02 6.73 -6.66
N ASP A 108 7.99 5.92 -6.23
CA ASP A 108 8.05 4.49 -6.52
C ASP A 108 7.48 3.68 -5.35
N ARG A 109 6.26 3.18 -5.50
CA ARG A 109 5.55 2.38 -4.47
C ARG A 109 5.80 0.87 -4.61
N THR A 110 6.89 0.49 -5.25
CA THR A 110 7.39 -0.90 -5.36
C THR A 110 8.52 -1.14 -4.35
N PRO A 111 8.96 -2.38 -4.11
CA PRO A 111 10.12 -2.66 -3.24
C PRO A 111 11.41 -1.94 -3.67
N ARG A 112 11.50 -1.46 -4.93
CA ARG A 112 12.62 -0.66 -5.41
C ARG A 112 12.72 0.70 -4.71
N SER A 113 11.62 1.22 -4.16
CA SER A 113 11.62 2.47 -3.38
C SER A 113 12.65 2.43 -2.25
N TYR A 114 12.84 1.26 -1.64
CA TYR A 114 13.81 1.04 -0.58
C TYR A 114 15.27 1.30 -1.04
N MET A 115 15.59 0.98 -2.29
CA MET A 115 16.91 1.23 -2.88
C MET A 115 17.26 2.73 -2.86
N PHE A 116 16.31 3.59 -3.22
CA PHE A 116 16.54 5.03 -3.26
C PHE A 116 16.70 5.62 -1.86
N VAL A 117 15.81 5.27 -0.91
CA VAL A 117 15.97 5.70 0.49
C VAL A 117 17.32 5.28 1.02
N LEU A 118 17.70 4.03 0.77
CA LEU A 118 18.95 3.48 1.23
C LEU A 118 20.16 4.21 0.61
N ALA A 119 20.14 4.51 -0.69
CA ALA A 119 21.19 5.27 -1.35
C ALA A 119 21.36 6.67 -0.72
N GLY A 120 20.26 7.33 -0.36
CA GLY A 120 20.28 8.61 0.32
C GLY A 120 20.97 8.54 1.67
N TYR A 121 20.46 7.70 2.57
CA TYR A 121 21.00 7.65 3.91
C TYR A 121 22.35 6.92 4.03
N THR A 122 22.68 6.01 3.11
CA THR A 122 24.02 5.38 3.09
C THR A 122 25.12 6.41 2.83
N ALA A 123 24.90 7.36 1.93
CA ALA A 123 25.83 8.47 1.75
C ALA A 123 26.02 9.26 3.04
N CYS A 124 24.92 9.58 3.78
CA CYS A 124 25.03 10.26 5.09
C CYS A 124 25.82 9.43 6.11
N LEU A 125 25.58 8.13 6.16
CA LEU A 125 26.27 7.20 7.07
C LEU A 125 27.76 7.00 6.75
N ILE A 126 28.22 7.32 5.54
CA ILE A 126 29.63 7.26 5.13
C ILE A 126 30.28 8.63 5.35
N VAL A 127 29.62 9.73 4.92
CA VAL A 127 30.24 11.04 4.86
C VAL A 127 30.35 11.71 6.23
N PHE A 128 29.25 11.79 6.99
CA PHE A 128 29.22 12.58 8.22
C PHE A 128 30.13 12.08 9.36
N PRO A 129 30.28 10.76 9.62
CA PRO A 129 31.21 10.28 10.64
C PRO A 129 32.69 10.39 10.29
N ASP A 130 33.01 10.34 8.98
CA ASP A 130 34.36 10.25 8.48
C ASP A 130 34.81 11.53 7.72
N VAL A 131 34.08 12.67 7.86
CA VAL A 131 34.36 13.94 7.16
C VAL A 131 35.73 14.52 7.53
N ASP A 132 36.18 14.31 8.76
CA ASP A 132 37.50 14.78 9.26
C ASP A 132 38.67 13.91 8.72
N SER A 133 38.35 12.79 8.09
CA SER A 133 39.33 11.85 7.53
C SER A 133 39.04 11.52 6.08
N PRO A 134 38.99 12.51 5.18
CA PRO A 134 38.53 12.34 3.79
C PRO A 134 39.37 11.34 2.98
N GLN A 135 40.63 11.13 3.33
CA GLN A 135 41.50 10.14 2.72
C GLN A 135 41.04 8.69 2.92
N THR A 136 40.24 8.41 3.94
CA THR A 136 39.73 7.06 4.23
C THR A 136 38.37 6.78 3.60
N ILE A 137 37.74 7.77 2.96
CA ILE A 137 36.35 7.68 2.45
C ILE A 137 36.14 6.48 1.49
N PHE A 138 37.12 6.21 0.62
CA PHE A 138 37.04 5.05 -0.28
C PHE A 138 37.07 3.74 0.50
N THR A 139 37.99 3.62 1.47
CA THR A 139 38.12 2.44 2.31
C THR A 139 36.87 2.19 3.13
N VAL A 140 36.32 3.25 3.76
CA VAL A 140 35.06 3.19 4.54
C VAL A 140 33.89 2.77 3.66
N ALA A 141 33.77 3.34 2.46
CA ALA A 141 32.73 2.99 1.51
C ALA A 141 32.85 1.50 1.05
N ALA A 142 34.06 1.04 0.75
CA ALA A 142 34.34 -0.33 0.36
C ALA A 142 34.03 -1.33 1.48
N LEU A 143 34.52 -1.08 2.69
CA LEU A 143 34.25 -1.88 3.88
C LEU A 143 32.74 -1.98 4.14
N ARG A 144 32.03 -0.87 4.03
CA ARG A 144 30.56 -0.84 4.22
C ARG A 144 29.85 -1.72 3.22
N VAL A 145 30.25 -1.69 1.94
CA VAL A 145 29.66 -2.57 0.92
C VAL A 145 29.94 -4.04 1.24
N GLN A 146 31.18 -4.38 1.64
CA GLN A 146 31.56 -5.74 2.00
C GLN A 146 30.79 -6.27 3.21
N GLU A 147 30.75 -5.52 4.28
CA GLU A 147 30.11 -5.90 5.56
C GLU A 147 28.59 -6.02 5.41
N ILE A 148 27.98 -5.06 4.72
CA ILE A 148 26.54 -5.13 4.42
C ILE A 148 26.23 -6.34 3.53
N THR A 149 27.04 -6.61 2.52
CA THR A 149 26.87 -7.78 1.66
C THR A 149 27.01 -9.08 2.43
N LEU A 150 28.00 -9.18 3.32
CA LEU A 150 28.19 -10.33 4.20
C LEU A 150 26.98 -10.55 5.13
N GLY A 151 26.46 -9.49 5.76
CA GLY A 151 25.28 -9.56 6.61
C GLY A 151 24.02 -9.98 5.82
N ILE A 152 23.87 -9.49 4.59
CA ILE A 152 22.80 -9.89 3.67
C ILE A 152 22.88 -11.37 3.32
N LEU A 153 24.07 -11.85 2.93
CA LEU A 153 24.28 -13.25 2.55
C LEU A 153 24.03 -14.19 3.71
N SER A 154 24.52 -13.86 4.91
CA SER A 154 24.28 -14.63 6.13
C SER A 154 22.78 -14.66 6.51
N GLY A 155 22.10 -13.51 6.44
CA GLY A 155 20.67 -13.43 6.66
C GLY A 155 19.87 -14.23 5.64
N ALA A 156 20.16 -14.07 4.34
CA ALA A 156 19.49 -14.79 3.27
C ALA A 156 19.73 -16.30 3.35
N LEU A 157 20.95 -16.73 3.68
CA LEU A 157 21.29 -18.14 3.86
C LEU A 157 20.47 -18.77 4.98
N VAL A 158 20.51 -18.19 6.19
CA VAL A 158 19.81 -18.76 7.34
C VAL A 158 18.29 -18.76 7.13
N HIS A 159 17.73 -17.63 6.71
CA HIS A 159 16.27 -17.53 6.49
C HIS A 159 15.78 -18.32 5.27
N GLY A 160 16.62 -18.52 4.26
CA GLY A 160 16.28 -19.27 3.05
C GLY A 160 16.47 -20.79 3.18
N VAL A 161 17.39 -21.26 4.04
CA VAL A 161 17.72 -22.69 4.18
C VAL A 161 17.06 -23.30 5.43
N VAL A 162 17.11 -22.58 6.54
CA VAL A 162 16.55 -23.10 7.83
C VAL A 162 15.06 -22.87 7.87
N LEU A 163 14.26 -23.91 7.65
CA LEU A 163 12.78 -23.88 7.71
C LEU A 163 12.20 -22.65 6.97
N PRO A 164 12.38 -22.53 5.65
CA PRO A 164 11.98 -21.34 4.90
C PRO A 164 10.46 -21.14 4.97
N GLY A 165 10.03 -19.97 5.39
CA GLY A 165 8.63 -19.55 5.31
C GLY A 165 8.28 -19.19 3.85
N SER A 166 7.41 -19.99 3.20
CA SER A 166 6.96 -19.69 1.83
C SER A 166 5.93 -18.57 1.82
N ILE A 167 6.13 -17.57 0.95
CA ILE A 167 5.12 -16.53 0.65
C ILE A 167 3.88 -17.18 0.05
N THR A 168 4.06 -18.20 -0.78
CA THR A 168 2.97 -18.89 -1.50
C THR A 168 1.89 -19.40 -0.57
N GLY A 169 2.24 -20.14 0.51
CA GLY A 169 1.25 -20.67 1.45
C GLY A 169 0.48 -19.57 2.20
N VAL A 170 1.20 -18.55 2.65
CA VAL A 170 0.60 -17.39 3.35
C VAL A 170 -0.29 -16.60 2.39
N LEU A 171 0.16 -16.37 1.16
CA LEU A 171 -0.60 -15.66 0.14
C LEU A 171 -1.89 -16.40 -0.23
N LEU A 172 -1.82 -17.70 -0.50
CA LEU A 172 -3.01 -18.51 -0.85
C LEU A 172 -4.03 -18.50 0.29
N GLY A 173 -3.60 -18.74 1.53
CA GLY A 173 -4.48 -18.66 2.70
C GLY A 173 -5.08 -17.27 2.91
N ARG A 174 -4.32 -16.20 2.63
CA ARG A 174 -4.83 -14.83 2.72
C ARG A 174 -5.83 -14.52 1.61
N VAL A 175 -5.54 -14.94 0.38
CA VAL A 175 -6.45 -14.80 -0.78
C VAL A 175 -7.78 -15.51 -0.50
N GLU A 176 -7.73 -16.74 0.01
CA GLU A 176 -8.93 -17.51 0.36
C GLU A 176 -9.76 -16.82 1.46
N THR A 177 -9.10 -16.22 2.44
CA THR A 177 -9.77 -15.43 3.49
C THR A 177 -10.43 -14.18 2.90
N ILE A 178 -9.72 -13.43 2.05
CA ILE A 178 -10.23 -12.23 1.39
C ILE A 178 -11.44 -12.58 0.49
N LEU A 179 -11.36 -13.69 -0.24
CA LEU A 179 -12.48 -14.11 -1.10
C LEU A 179 -13.70 -14.48 -0.28
N ARG A 180 -13.53 -15.23 0.82
CA ARG A 180 -14.64 -15.55 1.73
C ARG A 180 -15.24 -14.30 2.38
N ASP A 181 -14.42 -13.32 2.78
CA ASP A 181 -14.89 -12.05 3.29
C ASP A 181 -15.64 -11.24 2.23
N ALA A 182 -15.18 -11.28 0.96
CA ALA A 182 -15.85 -10.63 -0.16
C ALA A 182 -17.19 -11.30 -0.52
N GLU A 183 -17.27 -12.63 -0.45
CA GLU A 183 -18.50 -13.39 -0.65
C GLU A 183 -19.53 -13.09 0.45
N ARG A 184 -19.09 -13.06 1.71
CA ARG A 184 -19.95 -12.68 2.85
C ARG A 184 -20.45 -11.24 2.69
N TRP A 185 -19.56 -10.29 2.42
CA TRP A 185 -19.94 -8.90 2.21
C TRP A 185 -20.92 -8.75 1.04
N SER A 186 -20.67 -9.41 -0.11
CA SER A 186 -21.59 -9.35 -1.26
C SER A 186 -22.96 -9.94 -0.94
N ARG A 187 -23.01 -11.06 -0.19
CA ARG A 187 -24.25 -11.67 0.30
C ARG A 187 -25.05 -10.71 1.19
N ASP A 188 -24.34 -9.97 2.07
CA ASP A 188 -24.97 -9.03 2.99
C ASP A 188 -25.37 -7.73 2.29
N ALA A 189 -24.60 -7.28 1.28
CA ALA A 189 -24.92 -6.11 0.44
C ALA A 189 -26.16 -6.28 -0.43
N ILE A 190 -26.49 -7.53 -0.83
CA ILE A 190 -27.71 -7.85 -1.61
C ILE A 190 -28.85 -8.31 -0.71
N ALA A 191 -28.71 -8.26 0.62
CA ALA A 191 -29.77 -8.65 1.53
C ALA A 191 -30.99 -7.71 1.40
N THR A 192 -32.19 -8.28 1.49
CA THR A 192 -33.44 -7.51 1.47
C THR A 192 -33.68 -6.72 2.75
N GLU A 193 -33.07 -7.16 3.86
CA GLU A 193 -33.07 -6.46 5.15
C GLU A 193 -31.73 -5.74 5.40
N PRO A 194 -31.74 -4.58 6.04
CA PRO A 194 -30.51 -3.84 6.34
C PRO A 194 -29.59 -4.63 7.26
N VAL A 195 -28.34 -4.81 6.86
CA VAL A 195 -27.29 -5.47 7.66
C VAL A 195 -26.39 -4.40 8.29
N ALA A 196 -26.23 -4.46 9.61
CA ALA A 196 -25.36 -3.54 10.32
C ALA A 196 -23.88 -3.83 10.03
N GLY A 197 -23.05 -2.77 9.90
CA GLY A 197 -21.61 -2.93 9.75
C GLY A 197 -21.09 -3.05 8.32
N LEU A 198 -21.95 -3.01 7.31
CA LEU A 198 -21.61 -3.17 5.90
C LEU A 198 -20.50 -2.22 5.41
N ASP A 199 -20.51 -0.98 5.89
CA ASP A 199 -19.49 0.03 5.56
C ASP A 199 -18.13 -0.30 6.16
N ALA A 200 -18.08 -0.92 7.34
CA ALA A 200 -16.83 -1.35 7.95
C ALA A 200 -16.21 -2.52 7.16
N GLU A 201 -17.02 -3.48 6.75
CA GLU A 201 -16.59 -4.60 5.92
C GLU A 201 -16.14 -4.15 4.53
N ARG A 202 -16.84 -3.20 3.93
CA ARG A 202 -16.46 -2.56 2.66
C ARG A 202 -15.09 -1.89 2.73
N ARG A 203 -14.82 -1.15 3.83
CA ARG A 203 -13.49 -0.55 4.07
C ARG A 203 -12.41 -1.60 4.22
N ARG A 204 -12.72 -2.68 4.95
CA ARG A 204 -11.80 -3.79 5.15
C ARG A 204 -11.45 -4.47 3.82
N LEU A 205 -12.44 -4.76 2.96
CA LEU A 205 -12.20 -5.35 1.64
C LEU A 205 -11.30 -4.47 0.76
N ALA A 206 -11.49 -3.14 0.78
CA ALA A 206 -10.63 -2.21 0.05
C ALA A 206 -9.17 -2.25 0.55
N GLN A 207 -8.97 -2.37 1.87
CA GLN A 207 -7.64 -2.52 2.48
C GLN A 207 -7.02 -3.87 2.12
N ASP A 208 -7.79 -4.95 2.16
CA ASP A 208 -7.36 -6.31 1.86
C ASP A 208 -6.87 -6.45 0.41
N VAL A 209 -7.55 -5.83 -0.55
CA VAL A 209 -7.10 -5.76 -1.96
C VAL A 209 -5.75 -5.04 -2.08
N THR A 210 -5.52 -3.99 -1.27
CA THR A 210 -4.25 -3.27 -1.26
C THR A 210 -3.13 -4.09 -0.60
N GLU A 211 -3.43 -4.77 0.51
CA GLU A 211 -2.50 -5.69 1.18
C GLU A 211 -2.07 -6.83 0.23
N LEU A 212 -3.03 -7.42 -0.49
CA LEU A 212 -2.75 -8.45 -1.48
C LEU A 212 -1.80 -7.96 -2.57
N HIS A 213 -1.92 -6.68 -2.97
CA HIS A 213 -0.97 -6.07 -3.90
C HIS A 213 0.45 -6.01 -3.31
N GLN A 214 0.60 -5.57 -2.06
CA GLN A 214 1.90 -5.49 -1.40
C GLN A 214 2.56 -6.88 -1.29
N MET A 215 1.79 -7.93 -0.97
CA MET A 215 2.30 -9.30 -0.93
C MET A 215 2.71 -9.81 -2.32
N SER A 216 1.92 -9.51 -3.36
CA SER A 216 2.16 -10.00 -4.72
C SER A 216 3.45 -9.49 -5.35
N VAL A 217 3.95 -8.33 -4.91
CA VAL A 217 5.21 -7.74 -5.41
C VAL A 217 6.44 -8.54 -5.00
N HIS A 218 6.37 -9.34 -3.93
CA HIS A 218 7.46 -10.20 -3.47
C HIS A 218 7.45 -11.60 -4.11
N LEU A 219 6.39 -11.98 -4.83
CA LEU A 219 6.27 -13.29 -5.48
C LEU A 219 7.41 -13.62 -6.47
N PRO A 220 7.95 -12.68 -7.27
CA PRO A 220 9.07 -12.99 -8.17
C PRO A 220 10.34 -13.46 -7.44
N PHE A 221 10.45 -13.20 -6.15
CA PHE A 221 11.57 -13.54 -5.28
C PHE A 221 11.29 -14.76 -4.40
N ASP A 222 10.13 -15.41 -4.53
CA ASP A 222 9.80 -16.62 -3.75
C ASP A 222 10.61 -17.81 -4.30
N ILE A 223 11.21 -18.56 -3.38
CA ILE A 223 12.03 -19.76 -3.69
C ILE A 223 11.12 -20.95 -4.03
N SER A 224 9.84 -20.88 -3.69
CA SER A 224 8.87 -21.95 -3.93
C SER A 224 8.67 -22.20 -5.44
N ARG A 225 8.94 -23.45 -5.89
CA ARG A 225 8.61 -23.88 -7.26
C ARG A 225 7.10 -23.85 -7.55
N LEU A 226 6.29 -23.68 -6.53
CA LEU A 226 4.83 -23.69 -6.53
C LEU A 226 4.24 -22.28 -6.48
N ALA A 227 5.08 -21.23 -6.54
CA ALA A 227 4.61 -19.85 -6.47
C ALA A 227 3.61 -19.55 -7.60
N PRO A 228 2.42 -18.98 -7.26
CA PRO A 228 1.46 -18.59 -8.26
C PRO A 228 2.06 -17.50 -9.17
N ARG A 229 1.61 -17.49 -10.43
CA ARG A 229 2.07 -16.45 -11.36
C ARG A 229 1.58 -15.09 -10.90
N VAL A 230 2.44 -14.09 -10.86
CA VAL A 230 2.10 -12.70 -10.50
C VAL A 230 0.90 -12.18 -11.32
N ARG A 231 0.77 -12.61 -12.59
CA ARG A 231 -0.37 -12.25 -13.45
C ARG A 231 -1.70 -12.76 -12.92
N THR A 232 -1.74 -14.00 -12.40
CA THR A 232 -2.98 -14.59 -11.82
C THR A 232 -3.41 -13.84 -10.56
N VAL A 233 -2.45 -13.50 -9.69
CA VAL A 233 -2.73 -12.70 -8.48
C VAL A 233 -3.26 -11.32 -8.86
N ARG A 234 -2.66 -10.66 -9.86
CA ARG A 234 -3.12 -9.35 -10.36
C ARG A 234 -4.53 -9.42 -10.98
N ALA A 235 -4.80 -10.44 -11.80
CA ALA A 235 -6.12 -10.63 -12.36
C ALA A 235 -7.18 -10.83 -11.25
N LEU A 236 -6.85 -11.59 -10.20
CA LEU A 236 -7.73 -11.75 -9.05
C LEU A 236 -7.95 -10.41 -8.31
N GLN A 237 -6.91 -9.62 -8.11
CA GLN A 237 -7.02 -8.29 -7.52
C GLN A 237 -7.94 -7.37 -8.32
N ASP A 238 -7.83 -7.41 -9.66
CA ASP A 238 -8.67 -6.62 -10.55
C ASP A 238 -10.15 -7.06 -10.43
N GLN A 239 -10.43 -8.36 -10.32
CA GLN A 239 -11.80 -8.86 -10.13
C GLN A 239 -12.35 -8.48 -8.75
N LEU A 240 -11.58 -8.68 -7.66
CA LEU A 240 -11.97 -8.26 -6.31
C LEU A 240 -12.26 -6.75 -6.23
N SER A 241 -11.50 -5.95 -6.99
CA SER A 241 -11.69 -4.50 -7.08
C SER A 241 -13.03 -4.11 -7.70
N LEU A 242 -13.57 -4.92 -8.62
CA LEU A 242 -14.88 -4.70 -9.25
C LEU A 242 -16.05 -4.98 -8.30
N LEU A 243 -15.88 -5.84 -7.29
CA LEU A 243 -16.97 -6.20 -6.37
C LEU A 243 -17.49 -4.98 -5.60
N LEU A 244 -16.60 -4.07 -5.17
CA LEU A 244 -16.99 -2.90 -4.37
C LEU A 244 -17.99 -1.98 -5.08
N PRO A 245 -17.72 -1.48 -6.30
CA PRO A 245 -18.69 -0.65 -7.02
C PRO A 245 -19.94 -1.42 -7.44
N LEU A 246 -19.84 -2.73 -7.74
CA LEU A 246 -20.97 -3.56 -8.12
C LEU A 246 -21.92 -3.80 -6.96
N GLY A 247 -21.43 -4.24 -5.80
CA GLY A 247 -22.24 -4.46 -4.61
C GLY A 247 -22.96 -3.21 -4.16
N ALA A 248 -22.25 -2.08 -4.12
CA ALA A 248 -22.85 -0.79 -3.79
C ALA A 248 -23.90 -0.32 -4.82
N ALA A 249 -23.73 -0.69 -6.10
CA ALA A 249 -24.75 -0.41 -7.12
C ALA A 249 -26.00 -1.27 -6.93
N VAL A 250 -25.85 -2.56 -6.62
CA VAL A 250 -26.97 -3.46 -6.34
C VAL A 250 -27.74 -3.02 -5.11
N GLU A 251 -27.03 -2.69 -4.01
CA GLU A 251 -27.61 -2.15 -2.77
C GLU A 251 -28.51 -0.92 -3.04
N ASP A 252 -28.00 0.06 -3.81
CA ASP A 252 -28.77 1.26 -4.18
C ASP A 252 -30.02 0.92 -5.00
N ARG A 253 -29.92 -0.01 -5.99
CA ARG A 253 -31.08 -0.40 -6.83
C ARG A 253 -32.13 -1.15 -6.02
N LEU A 254 -31.72 -2.02 -5.11
CA LEU A 254 -32.63 -2.71 -4.21
C LEU A 254 -33.35 -1.76 -3.28
N ALA A 255 -32.65 -0.80 -2.69
CA ALA A 255 -33.24 0.22 -1.85
C ALA A 255 -34.31 1.04 -2.62
N GLN A 256 -34.01 1.45 -3.86
CA GLN A 256 -34.94 2.17 -4.71
C GLN A 256 -36.16 1.31 -5.09
N LEU A 257 -35.95 0.04 -5.46
CA LEU A 257 -37.02 -0.87 -5.81
C LEU A 257 -37.96 -1.13 -4.62
N LYS A 258 -37.36 -1.29 -3.42
CA LYS A 258 -38.10 -1.45 -2.16
C LYS A 258 -38.94 -0.19 -1.85
N ALA A 259 -38.35 0.99 -2.00
CA ALA A 259 -39.06 2.27 -1.80
C ALA A 259 -40.22 2.45 -2.79
N ALA A 260 -40.04 2.10 -4.06
CA ALA A 260 -41.07 2.20 -5.08
C ALA A 260 -42.22 1.21 -4.89
N ASN A 261 -42.01 0.10 -4.16
CA ASN A 261 -43.02 -0.93 -3.91
C ASN A 261 -43.53 -0.94 -2.45
N GLY A 262 -43.64 0.23 -1.84
CA GLY A 262 -44.23 0.34 -0.48
C GLY A 262 -43.40 -0.33 0.61
N GLY A 263 -42.10 -0.45 0.44
CA GLY A 263 -41.19 -1.03 1.42
C GLY A 263 -40.95 -2.53 1.28
N VAL A 264 -41.48 -3.18 0.23
CA VAL A 264 -41.39 -4.62 0.01
C VAL A 264 -40.63 -4.89 -1.30
N VAL A 265 -39.74 -5.87 -1.30
CA VAL A 265 -39.08 -6.36 -2.53
C VAL A 265 -40.05 -7.29 -3.27
N PRO A 266 -40.23 -7.16 -4.61
CA PRO A 266 -41.11 -8.07 -5.37
C PRO A 266 -40.65 -9.53 -5.23
N ALA A 267 -41.59 -10.47 -5.04
CA ALA A 267 -41.30 -11.89 -4.83
C ALA A 267 -40.37 -12.54 -5.86
N PRO A 268 -40.44 -12.24 -7.18
CA PRO A 268 -39.49 -12.79 -8.13
C PRO A 268 -38.04 -12.30 -7.94
N VAL A 269 -37.87 -11.06 -7.52
CA VAL A 269 -36.55 -10.46 -7.21
C VAL A 269 -35.99 -11.07 -5.91
N GLU A 270 -36.84 -11.21 -4.91
CA GLU A 270 -36.49 -11.82 -3.61
C GLU A 270 -36.03 -13.28 -3.80
N ALA A 271 -36.72 -14.07 -4.61
CA ALA A 271 -36.34 -15.44 -4.94
C ALA A 271 -34.97 -15.50 -5.66
N LEU A 272 -34.73 -14.63 -6.63
CA LEU A 272 -33.44 -14.55 -7.31
C LEU A 272 -32.31 -14.17 -6.34
N ILE A 273 -32.54 -13.20 -5.46
CA ILE A 273 -31.57 -12.79 -4.44
C ILE A 273 -31.27 -13.95 -3.48
N ALA A 274 -32.29 -14.67 -3.02
CA ALA A 274 -32.12 -15.83 -2.16
C ALA A 274 -31.26 -16.91 -2.81
N ASP A 275 -31.49 -17.19 -4.10
CA ASP A 275 -30.69 -18.16 -4.85
C ASP A 275 -29.23 -17.71 -5.02
N ILE A 276 -28.99 -16.42 -5.32
CA ILE A 276 -27.62 -15.86 -5.41
C ILE A 276 -26.93 -15.91 -4.04
N ARG A 277 -27.63 -15.57 -2.96
CA ARG A 277 -27.08 -15.64 -1.60
C ARG A 277 -26.71 -17.06 -1.20
N ASN A 278 -27.59 -18.04 -1.50
CA ASN A 278 -27.31 -19.46 -1.27
C ASN A 278 -26.10 -19.94 -2.09
N TRP A 279 -26.01 -19.52 -3.37
CA TRP A 279 -24.85 -19.83 -4.21
C TRP A 279 -23.54 -19.23 -3.68
N LEU A 280 -23.54 -18.03 -3.09
CA LEU A 280 -22.38 -17.42 -2.46
C LEU A 280 -21.97 -18.15 -1.16
N GLU A 281 -22.94 -18.71 -0.42
CA GLU A 281 -22.70 -19.37 0.87
C GLU A 281 -22.27 -20.84 0.70
N THR A 282 -22.80 -21.53 -0.30
CA THR A 282 -22.62 -22.98 -0.46
C THR A 282 -21.54 -23.29 -1.49
N PRO A 283 -20.39 -23.86 -1.09
CA PRO A 283 -19.37 -24.28 -2.04
C PRO A 283 -19.92 -25.38 -2.97
N ALA A 284 -19.69 -25.22 -4.27
CA ALA A 284 -20.01 -26.28 -5.22
C ALA A 284 -19.03 -27.47 -5.06
N PRO A 285 -19.50 -28.72 -5.24
CA PRO A 285 -18.68 -29.92 -5.05
C PRO A 285 -17.54 -30.03 -6.08
N ASP A 286 -17.71 -29.45 -7.26
CA ASP A 286 -16.72 -29.47 -8.34
C ASP A 286 -16.87 -28.23 -9.25
N ASN A 287 -15.83 -27.98 -10.06
CA ASN A 287 -15.78 -26.81 -10.96
C ASN A 287 -16.83 -26.85 -12.06
N ALA A 288 -17.22 -28.05 -12.55
CA ALA A 288 -18.22 -28.18 -13.61
C ALA A 288 -19.63 -27.84 -13.08
N THR A 289 -19.96 -28.33 -11.89
CA THR A 289 -21.21 -27.96 -11.18
C THR A 289 -21.26 -26.48 -10.86
N ARG A 290 -20.15 -25.90 -10.37
CA ARG A 290 -20.05 -24.45 -10.16
C ARG A 290 -20.32 -23.67 -11.43
N ALA A 291 -19.67 -24.02 -12.54
CA ALA A 291 -19.86 -23.34 -13.83
C ALA A 291 -21.32 -23.41 -14.31
N ARG A 292 -21.97 -24.56 -14.18
CA ARG A 292 -23.39 -24.73 -14.56
C ARG A 292 -24.32 -23.88 -13.69
N LEU A 293 -24.16 -23.93 -12.36
CA LEU A 293 -24.98 -23.14 -11.44
C LEU A 293 -24.79 -21.62 -11.68
N THR A 294 -23.55 -21.19 -11.88
CA THR A 294 -23.24 -19.78 -12.17
C THR A 294 -23.89 -19.34 -13.47
N GLN A 295 -23.77 -20.14 -14.54
CA GLN A 295 -24.37 -19.80 -15.83
C GLN A 295 -25.89 -19.74 -15.74
N ALA A 296 -26.51 -20.69 -15.04
CA ALA A 296 -27.96 -20.70 -14.82
C ALA A 296 -28.45 -19.44 -14.06
N LEU A 297 -27.69 -18.96 -13.07
CA LEU A 297 -28.01 -17.71 -12.37
C LEU A 297 -27.87 -16.48 -13.26
N ILE A 298 -26.80 -16.41 -14.07
CA ILE A 298 -26.59 -15.34 -15.04
C ILE A 298 -27.70 -15.31 -16.07
N ASP A 299 -28.05 -16.47 -16.66
CA ASP A 299 -29.11 -16.59 -17.65
C ASP A 299 -30.46 -16.20 -17.06
N ARG A 300 -30.72 -16.56 -15.80
CA ARG A 300 -31.95 -16.15 -15.10
C ARG A 300 -31.99 -14.64 -14.86
N CYS A 301 -30.85 -14.01 -14.49
CA CYS A 301 -30.78 -12.55 -14.38
C CYS A 301 -31.15 -11.91 -15.73
N HIS A 302 -30.57 -12.37 -16.83
CA HIS A 302 -30.85 -11.83 -18.17
C HIS A 302 -32.30 -12.10 -18.62
N ALA A 303 -32.85 -13.27 -18.29
CA ALA A 303 -34.26 -13.60 -18.63
C ALA A 303 -35.27 -12.71 -17.89
N MET A 304 -34.88 -12.18 -16.72
CA MET A 304 -35.71 -11.26 -15.94
C MET A 304 -35.51 -9.79 -16.34
N GLU A 305 -34.50 -9.45 -17.18
CA GLU A 305 -34.31 -8.09 -17.66
C GLU A 305 -35.52 -7.64 -18.47
N PRO A 306 -36.14 -6.49 -18.13
CA PRO A 306 -37.15 -5.90 -19.01
C PRO A 306 -36.50 -5.49 -20.33
N GLU A 307 -37.22 -5.70 -21.44
CA GLU A 307 -36.75 -5.30 -22.75
C GLU A 307 -36.59 -3.78 -22.82
N ALA A 308 -35.42 -3.32 -23.27
CA ALA A 308 -35.13 -1.91 -23.41
C ALA A 308 -35.98 -1.32 -24.56
N ARG A 309 -37.11 -0.73 -24.22
CA ARG A 309 -38.05 -0.09 -25.16
C ARG A 309 -37.97 1.44 -25.02
N ALA A 310 -38.40 2.12 -26.07
CA ALA A 310 -38.41 3.57 -26.10
C ALA A 310 -39.33 4.18 -25.03
N ASP A 311 -40.39 3.50 -24.64
CA ASP A 311 -41.42 3.92 -23.67
C ASP A 311 -41.17 3.42 -22.25
N MET A 312 -39.96 2.88 -21.97
CA MET A 312 -39.59 2.31 -20.68
C MET A 312 -39.73 3.30 -19.55
N GLY A 313 -40.49 2.94 -18.51
CA GLY A 313 -40.64 3.75 -17.29
C GLY A 313 -39.42 3.62 -16.35
N TRP A 314 -39.32 4.56 -15.41
CA TRP A 314 -38.20 4.60 -14.45
C TRP A 314 -38.06 3.31 -13.65
N ALA A 315 -39.16 2.72 -13.21
CA ALA A 315 -39.15 1.46 -12.48
C ALA A 315 -38.53 0.31 -13.28
N ASP A 316 -38.80 0.22 -14.57
CA ASP A 316 -38.24 -0.80 -15.44
C ASP A 316 -36.77 -0.54 -15.76
N MET A 317 -36.34 0.73 -15.90
CA MET A 317 -34.93 1.10 -16.02
C MET A 317 -34.15 0.68 -14.79
N MET A 318 -34.72 0.84 -13.60
CA MET A 318 -34.12 0.40 -12.34
C MET A 318 -34.03 -1.12 -12.24
N ARG A 319 -35.06 -1.86 -12.68
CA ARG A 319 -35.05 -3.34 -12.76
C ARG A 319 -33.99 -3.83 -13.75
N LEU A 320 -33.94 -3.24 -14.94
CA LEU A 320 -32.90 -3.54 -15.93
C LEU A 320 -31.50 -3.37 -15.33
N SER A 321 -31.27 -2.21 -14.67
CA SER A 321 -29.97 -1.94 -14.01
C SER A 321 -29.69 -2.94 -12.89
N LEU A 322 -30.66 -3.33 -12.07
CA LEU A 322 -30.51 -4.29 -10.99
C LEU A 322 -30.08 -5.66 -11.53
N TYR A 323 -30.83 -6.22 -12.49
CA TYR A 323 -30.55 -7.57 -13.02
C TYR A 323 -29.22 -7.64 -13.76
N ALA A 324 -28.87 -6.62 -14.55
CA ALA A 324 -27.58 -6.54 -15.22
C ALA A 324 -26.41 -6.48 -14.22
N ARG A 325 -26.55 -5.73 -13.11
CA ARG A 325 -25.51 -5.65 -12.07
C ARG A 325 -25.42 -6.94 -11.25
N LEU A 326 -26.55 -7.63 -10.97
CA LEU A 326 -26.54 -8.94 -10.33
C LEU A 326 -25.85 -10.00 -11.22
N ALA A 327 -26.15 -10.06 -12.52
CA ALA A 327 -25.47 -10.94 -13.46
C ALA A 327 -23.95 -10.71 -13.47
N THR A 328 -23.53 -9.44 -13.49
CA THR A 328 -22.12 -9.07 -13.44
C THR A 328 -21.49 -9.44 -12.10
N LEU A 329 -22.18 -9.25 -10.98
CA LEU A 329 -21.68 -9.62 -9.63
C LEU A 329 -21.42 -11.13 -9.55
N VAL A 330 -22.36 -11.96 -10.03
CA VAL A 330 -22.22 -13.43 -10.09
C VAL A 330 -21.04 -13.83 -10.98
N ALA A 331 -20.90 -13.19 -12.15
CA ALA A 331 -19.80 -13.46 -13.07
C ALA A 331 -18.43 -13.11 -12.46
N VAL A 332 -18.31 -11.98 -11.76
CA VAL A 332 -17.06 -11.55 -11.09
C VAL A 332 -16.69 -12.52 -9.97
N HIS A 333 -17.63 -12.96 -9.16
CA HIS A 333 -17.36 -13.98 -8.11
C HIS A 333 -16.91 -15.31 -8.70
N ARG A 334 -17.52 -15.78 -9.81
CA ARG A 334 -17.02 -16.93 -10.56
C ARG A 334 -15.58 -16.73 -10.99
N ASP A 335 -15.28 -15.61 -11.63
CA ASP A 335 -13.93 -15.29 -12.12
C ASP A 335 -12.91 -15.27 -10.98
N CYS A 336 -13.28 -14.75 -9.79
CA CYS A 336 -12.43 -14.80 -8.59
C CYS A 336 -12.14 -16.23 -8.12
N ARG A 337 -13.16 -17.10 -8.08
CA ARG A 337 -13.00 -18.51 -7.69
C ARG A 337 -12.16 -19.28 -8.69
N ASP A 338 -12.39 -19.08 -10.00
CA ASP A 338 -11.61 -19.73 -11.07
C ASP A 338 -10.14 -19.31 -11.03
N LEU A 339 -9.84 -18.04 -10.73
CA LEU A 339 -8.48 -17.55 -10.54
C LEU A 339 -7.83 -18.12 -9.28
N LEU A 340 -8.57 -18.29 -8.17
CA LEU A 340 -8.07 -18.93 -6.96
C LEU A 340 -7.71 -20.39 -7.22
N ASP A 341 -8.58 -21.15 -7.91
CA ASP A 341 -8.32 -22.53 -8.29
C ASP A 341 -7.08 -22.65 -9.19
N GLN A 342 -6.92 -21.70 -10.13
CA GLN A 342 -5.72 -21.62 -10.98
C GLN A 342 -4.46 -21.32 -10.18
N MET A 343 -4.55 -20.61 -9.06
CA MET A 343 -3.43 -20.37 -8.14
C MET A 343 -3.10 -21.60 -7.30
N ALA A 344 -4.12 -22.34 -6.86
CA ALA A 344 -3.98 -23.52 -6.00
C ALA A 344 -3.54 -24.77 -6.77
N THR A 345 -3.94 -24.91 -8.05
CA THR A 345 -3.56 -26.03 -8.90
C THR A 345 -2.13 -25.87 -9.41
N HIS A 346 -1.20 -26.62 -8.85
CA HIS A 346 0.21 -26.64 -9.25
C HIS A 346 0.47 -27.25 -10.62
N ARG A 347 -0.52 -27.85 -11.23
CA ARG A 347 -0.42 -28.39 -12.57
C ARG A 347 -0.57 -27.26 -13.59
N ARG A 348 0.13 -27.36 -14.70
CA ARG A 348 -0.13 -26.65 -15.95
C ARG A 348 -1.46 -27.15 -16.53
N SER A 349 -2.56 -27.06 -15.76
CA SER A 349 -3.90 -27.31 -16.26
C SER A 349 -4.15 -26.32 -17.39
N ALA A 350 -4.82 -26.79 -18.42
CA ALA A 350 -5.23 -25.94 -19.52
C ALA A 350 -6.00 -24.76 -18.95
N VAL A 351 -5.50 -23.55 -19.18
CA VAL A 351 -6.16 -22.32 -18.77
C VAL A 351 -7.45 -22.22 -19.56
N THR A 352 -8.58 -22.07 -18.89
CA THR A 352 -9.86 -21.88 -19.58
C THR A 352 -9.81 -20.61 -20.44
N PRO A 353 -10.54 -20.53 -21.58
CA PRO A 353 -10.52 -19.31 -22.41
C PRO A 353 -10.84 -18.05 -21.60
N ARG A 354 -11.76 -18.15 -20.65
CA ARG A 354 -12.12 -17.02 -19.77
C ARG A 354 -10.97 -16.59 -18.87
N VAL A 355 -10.27 -17.52 -18.23
CA VAL A 355 -9.10 -17.20 -17.41
C VAL A 355 -7.97 -16.65 -18.27
N ALA A 356 -7.77 -17.15 -19.49
CA ALA A 356 -6.79 -16.62 -20.45
C ALA A 356 -7.07 -15.13 -20.75
N GLU A 357 -8.32 -14.78 -21.04
CA GLU A 357 -8.77 -13.40 -21.27
C GLU A 357 -8.50 -12.51 -20.05
N LEU A 358 -8.76 -13.00 -18.83
CA LEU A 358 -8.47 -12.26 -17.60
C LEU A 358 -6.96 -12.04 -17.38
N LEU A 359 -6.12 -12.98 -17.86
CA LEU A 359 -4.66 -12.89 -17.75
C LEU A 359 -4.01 -11.98 -18.81
N GLU A 360 -4.70 -11.65 -19.90
CA GLU A 360 -4.21 -10.75 -20.96
C GLU A 360 -4.18 -9.27 -20.56
N GLY A 361 -4.70 -8.93 -19.38
CA GLY A 361 -4.74 -7.56 -18.85
C GLY A 361 -3.37 -6.86 -18.79
N ARG A 362 -3.35 -5.52 -18.69
CA ARG A 362 -2.14 -4.69 -18.67
C ARG A 362 -1.11 -5.15 -17.63
N ARG A 363 0.15 -5.15 -18.02
CA ARG A 363 1.27 -5.66 -17.20
C ARG A 363 1.54 -4.85 -15.93
N ASN A 364 1.15 -3.58 -15.85
CA ASN A 364 1.44 -2.69 -14.72
C ASN A 364 0.18 -2.08 -14.14
N ARG A 365 0.02 -2.21 -12.81
CA ARG A 365 -1.00 -1.52 -12.04
C ARG A 365 -0.56 -0.06 -11.85
N GLU A 366 -1.42 0.88 -12.22
CA GLU A 366 -1.18 2.30 -11.97
C GLU A 366 -1.65 2.66 -10.56
N LEU A 367 -0.71 3.05 -9.71
CA LEU A 367 -0.98 3.54 -8.36
C LEU A 367 -1.01 5.07 -8.33
N HIS A 368 -1.71 5.62 -7.35
CA HIS A 368 -1.71 7.06 -7.12
C HIS A 368 -0.32 7.56 -6.71
N ARG A 369 0.16 8.66 -7.35
CA ARG A 369 1.43 9.32 -7.02
C ARG A 369 1.16 10.71 -6.48
N ASP A 370 1.53 10.96 -5.20
CA ASP A 370 1.42 12.28 -4.57
C ASP A 370 2.74 13.07 -4.75
N TYR A 371 2.90 13.72 -5.90
CA TYR A 371 4.08 14.54 -6.20
C TYR A 371 4.30 15.68 -5.19
N ALA A 372 3.23 16.33 -4.76
CA ALA A 372 3.32 17.43 -3.79
C ALA A 372 3.71 16.94 -2.39
N GLY A 373 3.21 15.77 -1.98
CA GLY A 373 3.63 15.10 -0.76
C GLY A 373 5.10 14.69 -0.79
N ALA A 374 5.53 14.08 -1.91
CA ALA A 374 6.90 13.68 -2.13
C ALA A 374 7.87 14.89 -2.12
N LEU A 375 7.52 15.99 -2.81
CA LEU A 375 8.33 17.21 -2.82
C LEU A 375 8.44 17.81 -1.41
N ARG A 376 7.35 17.87 -0.66
CA ARG A 376 7.38 18.39 0.71
C ARG A 376 8.26 17.54 1.64
N ALA A 377 8.17 16.21 1.57
CA ALA A 377 9.01 15.32 2.34
C ALA A 377 10.50 15.47 1.95
N ALA A 378 10.78 15.61 0.66
CA ALA A 378 12.12 15.85 0.14
C ALA A 378 12.69 17.20 0.65
N LEU A 379 11.90 18.28 0.57
CA LEU A 379 12.28 19.58 1.13
C LEU A 379 12.50 19.52 2.64
N GLY A 380 11.69 18.74 3.36
CA GLY A 380 11.87 18.49 4.77
C GLY A 380 13.19 17.80 5.09
N ALA A 381 13.55 16.77 4.35
CA ALA A 381 14.85 16.09 4.49
C ALA A 381 16.01 17.04 4.14
N PHE A 382 15.89 17.83 3.06
CA PHE A 382 16.85 18.84 2.68
C PHE A 382 17.11 19.84 3.80
N LEU A 383 16.04 20.48 4.29
CA LEU A 383 16.14 21.49 5.36
C LEU A 383 16.71 20.91 6.65
N THR A 384 16.35 19.67 6.98
CA THR A 384 16.89 19.01 8.19
C THR A 384 18.40 18.84 8.09
N VAL A 385 18.93 18.39 6.97
CA VAL A 385 20.38 18.26 6.79
C VAL A 385 21.05 19.61 6.78
N VAL A 386 20.53 20.61 6.06
CA VAL A 386 21.12 21.96 5.97
C VAL A 386 21.15 22.63 7.34
N ILE A 387 20.03 22.64 8.07
CA ILE A 387 19.96 23.26 9.40
C ILE A 387 20.84 22.48 10.39
N GLY A 388 20.81 21.13 10.33
CA GLY A 388 21.66 20.29 11.17
C GLY A 388 23.14 20.55 10.94
N CYS A 389 23.60 20.63 9.69
CA CYS A 389 24.99 20.97 9.36
C CYS A 389 25.37 22.39 9.81
N ALA A 390 24.48 23.38 9.60
CA ALA A 390 24.72 24.74 10.06
C ALA A 390 24.90 24.82 11.61
N LEU A 391 24.05 24.09 12.34
CA LEU A 391 24.16 23.99 13.80
C LEU A 391 25.45 23.26 14.25
N TRP A 392 25.80 22.17 13.56
CA TRP A 392 27.00 21.40 13.83
C TRP A 392 28.26 22.23 13.57
N ILE A 393 28.39 22.80 12.39
CA ILE A 393 29.54 23.65 12.01
C ILE A 393 29.63 24.89 12.95
N GLY A 394 28.50 25.56 13.21
CA GLY A 394 28.44 26.76 14.05
C GLY A 394 28.74 26.50 15.54
N SER A 395 28.42 25.29 16.04
CA SER A 395 28.71 24.92 17.44
C SER A 395 30.11 24.35 17.66
N GLY A 396 30.79 23.92 16.61
CA GLY A 396 32.09 23.23 16.73
C GLY A 396 32.00 21.88 17.50
N TRP A 397 30.81 21.26 17.59
CA TRP A 397 30.63 20.03 18.34
C TRP A 397 31.16 18.82 17.55
N ASN A 398 32.19 18.15 18.06
CA ASN A 398 32.88 17.05 17.36
C ASN A 398 31.94 15.90 16.94
N ASP A 399 31.00 15.52 17.82
CA ASP A 399 30.05 14.44 17.56
C ASP A 399 28.76 14.89 16.81
N GLY A 400 28.69 16.18 16.44
CA GLY A 400 27.53 16.79 15.77
C GLY A 400 27.21 16.13 14.43
N GLY A 401 28.21 15.60 13.71
CA GLY A 401 28.04 14.82 12.50
C GLY A 401 27.14 13.60 12.69
N THR A 402 27.28 12.89 13.81
CA THR A 402 26.42 11.76 14.18
C THR A 402 24.97 12.19 14.39
N ALA A 403 24.73 13.35 15.00
CA ALA A 403 23.38 13.86 15.20
C ALA A 403 22.70 14.21 13.87
N VAL A 404 23.41 14.91 12.97
CA VAL A 404 22.89 15.26 11.62
C VAL A 404 22.64 14.02 10.79
N MET A 405 23.58 13.08 10.80
CA MET A 405 23.46 11.78 10.14
C MET A 405 22.18 11.07 10.54
N LEU A 406 21.94 10.90 11.84
CA LEU A 406 20.75 10.18 12.32
C LEU A 406 19.46 10.93 12.00
N ALA A 407 19.44 12.26 12.12
CA ALA A 407 18.28 13.04 11.74
C ALA A 407 17.92 12.86 10.27
N GLY A 408 18.91 12.92 9.38
CA GLY A 408 18.73 12.65 7.94
C GLY A 408 18.26 11.23 7.65
N VAL A 409 18.88 10.23 8.29
CA VAL A 409 18.49 8.79 8.16
C VAL A 409 17.03 8.60 8.57
N PHE A 410 16.61 9.12 9.70
CA PHE A 410 15.25 8.90 10.21
C PHE A 410 14.19 9.62 9.40
N LEU A 411 14.44 10.86 8.96
CA LEU A 411 13.50 11.52 8.06
C LEU A 411 13.37 10.78 6.73
N ALA A 412 14.46 10.28 6.18
CA ALA A 412 14.40 9.47 4.97
C ALA A 412 13.65 8.15 5.19
N LEU A 413 13.97 7.41 6.26
CA LEU A 413 13.41 6.09 6.56
C LEU A 413 11.91 6.13 6.83
N PHE A 414 11.43 7.19 7.50
CA PHE A 414 10.02 7.33 7.86
C PHE A 414 9.23 8.27 6.94
N SER A 415 9.86 8.76 5.86
CA SER A 415 9.23 9.69 4.90
C SER A 415 7.93 9.19 4.28
N ALA A 416 7.78 7.87 4.13
CA ALA A 416 6.59 7.24 3.57
C ALA A 416 5.43 7.10 4.57
N GLN A 417 5.65 7.38 5.86
CA GLN A 417 4.63 7.25 6.90
C GLN A 417 3.88 8.57 7.10
N ASP A 418 2.54 8.49 7.18
CA ASP A 418 1.70 9.67 7.46
C ASP A 418 1.95 10.24 8.87
N ASN A 419 2.34 9.41 9.83
CA ASN A 419 2.71 9.81 11.18
C ASN A 419 4.13 9.35 11.51
N MET A 420 5.11 10.20 11.25
CA MET A 420 6.52 9.93 11.57
C MET A 420 6.83 10.01 13.07
N LEU A 421 6.01 10.72 13.84
CA LEU A 421 6.32 10.98 15.26
C LEU A 421 6.25 9.71 16.12
N ALA A 422 5.30 8.81 15.81
CA ALA A 422 5.14 7.57 16.59
C ALA A 422 6.37 6.65 16.50
N PRO A 423 6.89 6.29 15.29
CA PRO A 423 8.11 5.49 15.19
C PRO A 423 9.35 6.21 15.71
N LEU A 424 9.48 7.53 15.52
CA LEU A 424 10.60 8.30 16.06
C LEU A 424 10.65 8.28 17.60
N LYS A 425 9.49 8.39 18.28
CA LYS A 425 9.38 8.21 19.73
C LYS A 425 9.80 6.81 20.17
N GLY A 426 9.38 5.77 19.41
CA GLY A 426 9.82 4.40 19.64
C GLY A 426 11.34 4.24 19.51
N PHE A 427 11.93 4.85 18.48
CA PHE A 427 13.38 4.88 18.30
C PHE A 427 14.10 5.60 19.44
N MET A 428 13.58 6.74 19.90
CA MET A 428 14.14 7.45 21.05
C MET A 428 14.18 6.55 22.30
N ILE A 429 13.06 5.92 22.64
CA ILE A 429 12.97 5.02 23.79
C ILE A 429 13.94 3.85 23.64
N GLY A 430 13.95 3.20 22.48
CA GLY A 430 14.84 2.08 22.21
C GLY A 430 16.32 2.46 22.26
N THR A 431 16.70 3.64 21.78
CA THR A 431 18.08 4.15 21.84
C THR A 431 18.50 4.43 23.29
N ILE A 432 17.62 5.00 24.13
CA ILE A 432 17.91 5.21 25.55
C ILE A 432 18.12 3.86 26.26
N ILE A 433 17.26 2.88 26.02
CA ILE A 433 17.43 1.53 26.57
C ILE A 433 18.73 0.90 26.07
N ALA A 434 19.02 1.03 24.78
CA ALA A 434 20.26 0.51 24.18
C ALA A 434 21.51 1.15 24.77
N SER A 435 21.49 2.46 25.05
CA SER A 435 22.61 3.16 25.69
C SER A 435 22.85 2.64 27.11
N GLY A 436 21.79 2.37 27.89
CA GLY A 436 21.92 1.76 29.20
C GLY A 436 22.46 0.34 29.15
N LEU A 437 21.88 -0.50 28.31
CA LEU A 437 22.37 -1.87 28.10
C LEU A 437 23.80 -1.90 27.54
N GLY A 438 24.10 -1.04 26.58
CA GLY A 438 25.41 -0.93 25.98
C GLY A 438 26.50 -0.53 26.98
N ALA A 439 26.20 0.33 27.95
CA ALA A 439 27.13 0.64 29.05
C ALA A 439 27.43 -0.61 29.89
N VAL A 440 26.39 -1.38 30.26
CA VAL A 440 26.57 -2.62 31.01
C VAL A 440 27.38 -3.64 30.22
N TYR A 441 27.04 -3.84 28.97
CA TYR A 441 27.78 -4.77 28.10
C TYR A 441 29.20 -4.31 27.87
N GLY A 442 29.44 -3.03 27.52
CA GLY A 442 30.76 -2.51 27.18
C GLY A 442 31.73 -2.46 28.34
N TYR A 443 31.26 -2.12 29.53
CA TYR A 443 32.15 -1.87 30.69
C TYR A 443 32.12 -2.96 31.78
N VAL A 444 31.05 -3.80 31.80
CA VAL A 444 30.95 -4.86 32.81
C VAL A 444 31.13 -6.26 32.19
N ILE A 445 30.48 -6.53 31.04
CA ILE A 445 30.45 -7.88 30.48
C ILE A 445 31.64 -8.13 29.54
N MET A 446 31.85 -7.27 28.55
CA MET A 446 32.90 -7.43 27.50
C MET A 446 34.29 -7.63 28.05
N PRO A 447 34.75 -6.89 29.07
CA PRO A 447 36.08 -7.10 29.63
C PRO A 447 36.32 -8.46 30.29
N ARG A 448 35.27 -9.26 30.46
CA ARG A 448 35.31 -10.58 31.06
C ARG A 448 35.12 -11.74 30.05
N LEU A 449 34.96 -11.40 28.77
CA LEU A 449 34.70 -12.38 27.74
C LEU A 449 36.00 -12.76 27.01
N ASP A 450 36.25 -14.07 26.94
CA ASP A 450 37.37 -14.63 26.17
C ASP A 450 36.82 -15.40 24.96
N GLY A 451 36.97 -14.82 23.77
CA GLY A 451 36.66 -15.45 22.53
C GLY A 451 35.18 -15.39 22.08
N PHE A 452 34.97 -15.82 20.84
CA PHE A 452 33.70 -15.65 20.15
C PHE A 452 32.52 -16.42 20.76
N VAL A 453 32.79 -17.62 21.32
CA VAL A 453 31.73 -18.45 21.92
C VAL A 453 31.13 -17.78 23.13
N MET A 454 31.98 -17.22 24.02
CA MET A 454 31.52 -16.48 25.21
C MET A 454 30.76 -15.20 24.80
N LEU A 455 31.23 -14.51 23.77
CA LEU A 455 30.52 -13.35 23.19
C LEU A 455 29.11 -13.76 22.72
N ALA A 456 29.01 -14.85 21.93
CA ALA A 456 27.71 -15.33 21.42
C ALA A 456 26.76 -15.72 22.55
N LEU A 457 27.26 -16.39 23.61
CA LEU A 457 26.46 -16.77 24.77
C LEU A 457 25.99 -15.54 25.57
N ALA A 458 26.84 -14.55 25.77
CA ALA A 458 26.50 -13.32 26.48
C ALA A 458 25.45 -12.49 25.73
N TYR A 459 25.50 -12.48 24.39
CA TYR A 459 24.53 -11.76 23.55
C TYR A 459 23.24 -12.52 23.31
N ALA A 460 23.21 -13.85 23.42
CA ALA A 460 22.05 -14.65 23.12
C ALA A 460 20.78 -14.24 23.93
N PRO A 461 20.79 -14.02 25.25
CA PRO A 461 19.61 -13.67 26.00
C PRO A 461 18.90 -12.37 25.50
N PRO A 462 19.57 -11.20 25.44
CA PRO A 462 18.91 -9.99 24.98
C PRO A 462 18.50 -10.06 23.51
N LEU A 463 19.31 -10.70 22.64
CA LEU A 463 18.99 -10.82 21.24
C LEU A 463 17.81 -11.74 20.96
N LEU A 464 17.64 -12.82 21.73
CA LEU A 464 16.47 -13.70 21.62
C LEU A 464 15.20 -12.98 22.07
N ILE A 465 15.25 -12.21 23.13
CA ILE A 465 14.12 -11.42 23.62
C ILE A 465 13.75 -10.35 22.57
N LEU A 466 14.71 -9.56 22.13
CA LEU A 466 14.49 -8.49 21.15
C LEU A 466 14.06 -9.04 19.79
N GLY A 467 14.64 -10.16 19.35
CA GLY A 467 14.25 -10.84 18.11
C GLY A 467 12.80 -11.34 18.14
N ALA A 468 12.36 -11.91 19.27
CA ALA A 468 10.96 -12.31 19.45
C ALA A 468 10.01 -11.10 19.48
N MET A 469 10.42 -9.99 20.12
CA MET A 469 9.67 -8.73 20.11
C MET A 469 9.57 -8.12 18.70
N MET A 470 10.60 -8.27 17.86
CA MET A 470 10.57 -7.82 16.46
C MET A 470 9.52 -8.53 15.60
N ALA A 471 9.15 -9.76 15.93
CA ALA A 471 8.09 -10.48 15.25
C ALA A 471 6.69 -9.88 15.50
N SER A 472 6.53 -9.02 16.51
CA SER A 472 5.27 -8.36 16.85
C SER A 472 5.25 -6.89 16.42
N PRO A 473 4.27 -6.46 15.59
CA PRO A 473 4.15 -5.05 15.16
C PRO A 473 4.09 -4.05 16.32
N ARG A 474 3.56 -4.48 17.48
CA ARG A 474 3.42 -3.65 18.67
C ARG A 474 4.76 -3.26 19.28
N TRP A 475 5.72 -4.18 19.30
CA TRP A 475 6.99 -4.04 20.01
C TRP A 475 8.17 -3.74 19.07
N MET A 476 8.00 -3.96 17.77
CA MET A 476 9.02 -3.79 16.74
C MET A 476 9.64 -2.37 16.79
N GLY A 477 8.82 -1.33 17.06
CA GLY A 477 9.27 0.06 17.12
C GLY A 477 10.25 0.38 18.26
N ILE A 478 10.33 -0.45 19.30
CA ILE A 478 11.29 -0.32 20.42
C ILE A 478 12.37 -1.40 20.28
N ALA A 479 12.01 -2.62 19.89
CA ALA A 479 12.94 -3.73 19.82
C ALA A 479 14.04 -3.51 18.79
N LEU A 480 13.69 -3.05 17.59
CA LEU A 480 14.67 -2.80 16.53
C LEU A 480 15.71 -1.74 16.92
N PRO A 481 15.35 -0.53 17.41
CA PRO A 481 16.34 0.46 17.85
C PRO A 481 17.23 -0.03 18.99
N THR A 482 16.64 -0.76 19.97
CA THR A 482 17.42 -1.34 21.07
C THR A 482 18.45 -2.33 20.56
N LEU A 483 18.07 -3.17 19.61
CA LEU A 483 18.97 -4.12 18.98
C LEU A 483 20.06 -3.44 18.14
N LEU A 484 19.70 -2.38 17.40
CA LEU A 484 20.68 -1.60 16.63
C LEU A 484 21.74 -0.94 17.52
N GLY A 485 21.34 -0.46 18.71
CA GLY A 485 22.28 0.11 19.66
C GLY A 485 23.21 -0.93 20.32
N LEU A 486 22.73 -2.18 20.53
CA LEU A 486 23.58 -3.30 20.98
C LEU A 486 24.58 -3.75 19.92
N GLY A 487 24.34 -3.49 18.64
CA GLY A 487 25.29 -3.67 17.55
C GLY A 487 26.20 -2.46 17.32
N SER A 488 26.55 -1.71 18.37
CA SER A 488 27.37 -0.51 18.24
C SER A 488 28.86 -0.82 18.03
N PRO A 489 29.61 0.10 17.41
CA PRO A 489 31.07 -0.04 17.24
C PRO A 489 31.80 -0.28 18.55
N VAL A 490 31.33 0.31 19.64
CA VAL A 490 31.94 0.17 20.98
C VAL A 490 31.86 -1.26 21.51
N LEU A 491 30.85 -2.05 21.08
CA LEU A 491 30.58 -3.38 21.59
C LEU A 491 31.10 -4.49 20.69
N LEU A 492 31.12 -4.28 19.37
CA LEU A 492 31.39 -5.32 18.38
C LEU A 492 32.51 -4.94 17.38
N SER A 493 33.48 -4.13 17.82
CA SER A 493 34.72 -3.89 17.06
C SER A 493 35.71 -5.04 17.24
N ASP A 494 36.69 -5.12 16.35
CA ASP A 494 37.81 -6.09 16.40
C ASP A 494 38.74 -5.85 17.59
N ARG A 495 38.75 -4.62 18.13
CA ARG A 495 39.57 -4.22 19.28
C ARG A 495 38.73 -3.54 20.35
N TYR A 496 38.99 -3.91 21.59
CA TYR A 496 38.40 -3.24 22.75
C TYR A 496 39.10 -1.90 23.01
N VAL A 497 38.49 -0.82 22.48
CA VAL A 497 38.96 0.57 22.71
C VAL A 497 37.76 1.35 23.27
N ASN A 498 37.60 1.34 24.60
CA ASN A 498 36.46 1.99 25.22
C ASN A 498 36.89 3.17 26.07
N ALA A 499 36.95 4.37 25.49
CA ALA A 499 36.92 5.60 26.23
C ALA A 499 35.48 5.92 26.66
N PHE A 500 35.20 5.95 27.94
CA PHE A 500 33.88 6.23 28.49
C PHE A 500 33.29 7.56 28.00
N SER A 501 34.16 8.60 27.89
CA SER A 501 33.77 9.89 27.36
C SER A 501 33.24 9.82 25.92
N SER A 502 33.90 9.07 25.03
CA SER A 502 33.46 8.87 23.65
C SER A 502 32.15 8.11 23.58
N TYR A 503 31.96 7.10 24.43
CA TYR A 503 30.71 6.39 24.55
C TYR A 503 29.53 7.29 24.92
N VAL A 504 29.72 8.11 26.00
CA VAL A 504 28.66 9.01 26.46
C VAL A 504 28.36 10.08 25.42
N ASN A 505 29.39 10.69 24.81
CA ASN A 505 29.21 11.69 23.78
C ASN A 505 28.49 11.12 22.56
N GLY A 506 28.83 9.91 22.10
CA GLY A 506 28.15 9.23 21.03
C GLY A 506 26.67 8.90 21.34
N ALA A 507 26.40 8.49 22.60
CA ALA A 507 25.02 8.25 23.04
C ALA A 507 24.19 9.56 23.09
N VAL A 508 24.80 10.65 23.57
CA VAL A 508 24.19 11.99 23.56
C VAL A 508 23.93 12.45 22.13
N ALA A 509 24.91 12.29 21.23
CA ALA A 509 24.75 12.67 19.83
C ALA A 509 23.59 11.89 19.12
N GLN A 510 23.44 10.60 19.44
CA GLN A 510 22.31 9.81 18.93
C GLN A 510 20.98 10.34 19.45
N ILE A 511 20.86 10.60 20.76
CA ILE A 511 19.62 11.11 21.38
C ILE A 511 19.27 12.49 20.81
N VAL A 512 20.25 13.39 20.69
CA VAL A 512 20.08 14.75 20.13
C VAL A 512 19.66 14.65 18.66
N GLY A 513 20.27 13.75 17.87
CA GLY A 513 19.91 13.56 16.47
C GLY A 513 18.47 13.07 16.29
N ILE A 514 18.00 12.11 17.12
CA ILE A 514 16.61 11.64 17.09
C ILE A 514 15.66 12.76 17.56
N TRP A 515 16.02 13.48 18.62
CA TRP A 515 15.22 14.60 19.11
C TRP A 515 15.09 15.71 18.05
N PHE A 516 16.18 16.05 17.36
CA PHE A 516 16.17 17.00 16.26
C PHE A 516 15.27 16.48 15.09
N ALA A 517 15.35 15.19 14.76
CA ALA A 517 14.43 14.57 13.77
C ALA A 517 12.97 14.69 14.19
N ILE A 518 12.65 14.52 15.49
CA ILE A 518 11.27 14.67 16.02
C ILE A 518 10.79 16.12 15.84
N ILE A 519 11.64 17.12 16.16
CA ILE A 519 11.28 18.53 15.98
C ILE A 519 11.03 18.83 14.50
N MET A 520 11.95 18.45 13.63
CA MET A 520 11.84 18.71 12.20
C MET A 520 10.63 17.98 11.58
N ALA A 521 10.39 16.72 11.98
CA ALA A 521 9.19 16.00 11.58
C ALA A 521 7.92 16.71 12.06
N GLY A 522 7.89 17.22 13.28
CA GLY A 522 6.78 18.00 13.83
C GLY A 522 6.51 19.27 13.03
N LEU A 523 7.55 20.04 12.70
CA LEU A 523 7.43 21.28 11.90
C LEU A 523 6.92 21.00 10.48
N ILE A 524 7.41 19.93 9.85
CA ILE A 524 7.04 19.57 8.46
C ILE A 524 5.63 18.97 8.39
N HIS A 525 5.21 18.21 9.43
CA HIS A 525 3.98 17.41 9.42
C HIS A 525 2.82 18.03 10.22
N SER A 526 3.02 19.11 10.99
CA SER A 526 1.99 19.71 11.86
C SER A 526 0.67 20.09 11.15
N ALA A 527 0.69 20.21 9.82
CA ALA A 527 -0.50 20.44 8.99
C ALA A 527 -0.70 19.34 7.92
N GLY A 528 -0.08 18.14 8.09
CA GLY A 528 0.15 17.20 7.00
C GLY A 528 -1.02 16.31 6.65
N VAL A 529 -1.64 15.64 7.64
CA VAL A 529 -2.64 14.60 7.39
C VAL A 529 -3.90 15.18 6.76
N GLU A 530 -4.40 16.30 7.28
CA GLU A 530 -5.60 16.95 6.75
C GLU A 530 -5.40 17.47 5.31
N ARG A 531 -4.27 18.16 5.07
CA ARG A 531 -3.90 18.61 3.71
C ARG A 531 -3.63 17.44 2.76
N ALA A 532 -3.03 16.34 3.25
CA ALA A 532 -2.83 15.13 2.43
C ALA A 532 -4.18 14.47 2.07
N THR A 533 -5.11 14.41 3.01
CA THR A 533 -6.48 13.93 2.78
C THR A 533 -7.19 14.78 1.73
N ARG A 534 -7.19 16.10 1.88
CA ARG A 534 -7.80 17.04 0.91
C ARG A 534 -7.18 16.89 -0.49
N ARG A 535 -5.85 16.79 -0.59
CA ARG A 535 -5.17 16.59 -1.87
C ARG A 535 -5.55 15.26 -2.52
N THR A 536 -5.64 14.18 -1.73
CA THR A 536 -6.03 12.87 -2.25
C THR A 536 -7.45 12.88 -2.79
N ILE A 537 -8.39 13.52 -2.09
CA ILE A 537 -9.78 13.72 -2.53
C ILE A 537 -9.78 14.56 -3.81
N ARG A 538 -9.12 15.72 -3.80
CA ARG A 538 -9.05 16.62 -4.97
C ARG A 538 -8.44 15.94 -6.20
N ALA A 539 -7.38 15.15 -6.01
CA ALA A 539 -6.76 14.38 -7.08
C ALA A 539 -7.72 13.31 -7.65
N GLY A 540 -8.59 12.72 -6.82
CA GLY A 540 -9.66 11.83 -7.26
C GLY A 540 -10.66 12.55 -8.17
N TRP A 541 -11.14 13.71 -7.78
CA TRP A 541 -12.08 14.52 -8.54
C TRP A 541 -11.50 15.03 -9.86
N ILE A 542 -10.24 15.49 -9.86
CA ILE A 542 -9.55 15.89 -11.09
C ILE A 542 -9.39 14.69 -12.05
N ASP A 543 -9.12 13.49 -11.52
CA ASP A 543 -9.01 12.28 -12.34
C ASP A 543 -10.35 11.90 -12.96
N ILE A 544 -11.47 12.05 -12.22
CA ILE A 544 -12.83 11.88 -12.75
C ILE A 544 -13.13 12.90 -13.84
N ALA A 545 -12.81 14.18 -13.60
CA ALA A 545 -13.01 15.25 -14.59
C ALA A 545 -12.22 15.01 -15.88
N ASN A 546 -10.94 14.62 -15.75
CA ASN A 546 -10.10 14.29 -16.89
C ASN A 546 -10.61 13.04 -17.63
N ARG A 547 -11.09 12.04 -16.87
CA ARG A 547 -11.69 10.84 -17.46
C ARG A 547 -12.94 11.17 -18.26
N ALA A 548 -13.83 12.03 -17.75
CA ALA A 548 -15.04 12.44 -18.45
C ALA A 548 -14.73 13.12 -19.81
N ASN A 549 -13.72 13.99 -19.84
CA ASN A 549 -13.33 14.75 -21.02
C ASN A 549 -12.40 13.99 -21.99
N ALA A 550 -11.85 12.84 -21.61
CA ALA A 550 -10.91 12.10 -22.45
C ALA A 550 -11.60 11.48 -23.68
N MET A 551 -10.95 11.58 -24.85
CA MET A 551 -11.50 11.13 -26.13
C MET A 551 -11.11 9.70 -26.55
N GLY A 552 -10.07 9.12 -25.94
CA GLY A 552 -9.61 7.76 -26.26
C GLY A 552 -10.42 6.64 -25.57
N ALA A 553 -10.12 5.38 -25.91
CA ALA A 553 -10.73 4.22 -25.28
C ALA A 553 -10.57 4.24 -23.75
N PRO A 554 -11.63 3.92 -22.98
CA PRO A 554 -11.59 3.97 -21.53
C PRO A 554 -10.78 2.81 -20.94
N ASP A 555 -9.77 3.12 -20.13
CA ASP A 555 -9.13 2.16 -19.26
C ASP A 555 -9.89 2.05 -17.93
N VAL A 556 -10.90 1.18 -17.89
CA VAL A 556 -11.77 1.04 -16.71
C VAL A 556 -11.02 0.41 -15.56
N ARG A 557 -10.27 -0.67 -15.79
CA ARG A 557 -9.56 -1.42 -14.74
C ARG A 557 -8.43 -0.61 -14.11
N GLY A 558 -7.59 0.03 -14.93
CA GLY A 558 -6.49 0.87 -14.42
C GLY A 558 -7.01 2.05 -13.61
N TRP A 559 -8.11 2.66 -14.04
CA TRP A 559 -8.75 3.74 -13.31
C TRP A 559 -9.34 3.27 -11.95
N ILE A 560 -10.07 2.16 -11.92
CA ILE A 560 -10.60 1.56 -10.68
C ILE A 560 -9.46 1.30 -9.69
N ASN A 561 -8.36 0.72 -10.16
CA ASN A 561 -7.20 0.43 -9.32
C ASN A 561 -6.59 1.71 -8.70
N ARG A 562 -6.46 2.80 -9.47
CA ARG A 562 -5.98 4.09 -8.93
C ARG A 562 -6.94 4.67 -7.90
N MET A 563 -8.25 4.59 -8.17
CA MET A 563 -9.26 5.15 -7.25
C MET A 563 -9.35 4.35 -5.95
N LEU A 564 -9.28 3.01 -6.02
CA LEU A 564 -9.25 2.15 -4.84
C LEU A 564 -7.96 2.35 -4.02
N ASP A 565 -6.82 2.58 -4.67
CA ASP A 565 -5.59 2.94 -3.99
C ASP A 565 -5.73 4.24 -3.20
N ARG A 566 -6.40 5.26 -3.76
CA ARG A 566 -6.73 6.51 -3.04
C ARG A 566 -7.67 6.26 -1.85
N ILE A 567 -8.71 5.44 -2.04
CA ILE A 567 -9.65 5.06 -0.98
C ILE A 567 -8.92 4.35 0.17
N ALA A 568 -8.02 3.43 -0.15
CA ALA A 568 -7.21 2.72 0.84
C ALA A 568 -6.28 3.66 1.62
N LEU A 569 -5.73 4.69 0.97
CA LEU A 569 -4.92 5.74 1.61
C LEU A 569 -5.77 6.67 2.51
N LEU A 570 -7.02 6.93 2.13
CA LEU A 570 -7.92 7.79 2.90
C LEU A 570 -8.38 7.15 4.21
N GLY A 571 -8.63 5.84 4.25
CA GLY A 571 -9.17 5.14 5.41
C GLY A 571 -8.38 5.38 6.71
N PRO A 572 -7.07 5.09 6.79
CA PRO A 572 -6.26 5.34 7.98
C PRO A 572 -6.15 6.83 8.35
N ARG A 573 -6.12 7.72 7.34
CA ARG A 573 -6.02 9.18 7.53
C ARG A 573 -7.27 9.75 8.18
N LEU A 574 -8.44 9.32 7.73
CA LEU A 574 -9.73 9.72 8.30
C LEU A 574 -9.90 9.18 9.73
N ALA A 575 -9.47 7.94 9.99
CA ALA A 575 -9.49 7.37 11.34
C ALA A 575 -8.58 8.14 12.33
N ALA A 576 -7.48 8.73 11.85
CA ALA A 576 -6.56 9.51 12.67
C ALA A 576 -7.09 10.91 13.02
N THR A 577 -8.00 11.48 12.23
CA THR A 577 -8.52 12.85 12.42
C THR A 577 -9.70 12.95 13.40
N ARG A 578 -10.14 11.84 14.04
CA ARG A 578 -11.29 11.79 14.98
C ARG A 578 -12.59 12.49 14.53
N ARG A 579 -12.71 12.81 13.26
CA ARG A 579 -14.00 13.27 12.72
C ARG A 579 -14.87 12.04 12.51
N ASP A 580 -16.13 12.09 12.95
CA ASP A 580 -17.20 11.13 12.63
C ASP A 580 -17.49 11.21 11.12
N SER A 581 -16.61 10.65 10.33
CA SER A 581 -16.53 10.90 8.90
C SER A 581 -16.71 9.61 8.10
N GLY A 582 -17.86 8.96 8.32
CA GLY A 582 -18.39 8.02 7.33
C GLY A 582 -18.65 8.69 5.98
N ALA A 583 -19.04 9.98 5.99
CA ALA A 583 -19.40 10.74 4.82
C ALA A 583 -18.30 10.83 3.73
N PRO A 584 -17.04 11.24 4.01
CA PRO A 584 -16.03 11.37 2.94
C PRO A 584 -15.64 10.04 2.30
N LEU A 585 -15.77 8.92 2.99
CA LEU A 585 -15.47 7.62 2.41
C LEU A 585 -16.66 7.08 1.60
N TYR A 586 -17.87 7.33 2.04
CA TYR A 586 -19.09 7.04 1.27
C TYR A 586 -19.09 7.80 -0.05
N ASP A 587 -18.69 9.07 -0.02
CA ASP A 587 -18.55 9.90 -1.22
C ASP A 587 -17.47 9.38 -2.17
N ALA A 588 -16.33 8.91 -1.65
CA ALA A 588 -15.27 8.32 -2.48
C ALA A 588 -15.72 7.02 -3.21
N LEU A 589 -16.60 6.23 -2.62
CA LEU A 589 -17.20 5.06 -3.27
C LEU A 589 -18.27 5.46 -4.30
N ARG A 590 -19.02 6.53 -4.05
CA ARG A 590 -19.91 7.14 -5.02
C ARG A 590 -19.12 7.64 -6.24
N ASP A 591 -18.01 8.31 -6.00
CA ASP A 591 -17.07 8.76 -7.02
C ASP A 591 -16.51 7.60 -7.84
N LEU A 592 -16.20 6.47 -7.19
CA LEU A 592 -15.77 5.27 -7.87
C LEU A 592 -16.85 4.75 -8.84
N ARG A 593 -18.11 4.68 -8.40
CA ARG A 593 -19.24 4.27 -9.26
C ARG A 593 -19.48 5.24 -10.41
N THR A 594 -19.36 6.54 -10.14
CA THR A 594 -19.46 7.59 -11.17
C THR A 594 -18.41 7.42 -12.25
N GLY A 595 -17.16 7.17 -11.86
CA GLY A 595 -16.09 6.94 -12.83
C GLY A 595 -16.25 5.64 -13.64
N VAL A 596 -16.88 4.59 -13.09
CA VAL A 596 -17.25 3.40 -13.86
C VAL A 596 -18.30 3.74 -14.91
N ALA A 597 -19.38 4.44 -14.52
CA ALA A 597 -20.41 4.88 -15.44
C ALA A 597 -19.86 5.81 -16.56
N ILE A 598 -18.96 6.73 -16.23
CA ILE A 598 -18.22 7.53 -17.21
C ILE A 598 -17.48 6.65 -18.22
N GLY A 599 -16.84 5.57 -17.75
CA GLY A 599 -16.16 4.63 -18.64
C GLY A 599 -17.11 3.95 -19.61
N GLU A 600 -18.25 3.49 -19.13
CA GLU A 600 -19.32 2.87 -19.94
C GLU A 600 -19.84 3.89 -20.98
N LEU A 601 -20.15 5.13 -20.58
CA LEU A 601 -20.62 6.19 -21.48
C LEU A 601 -19.58 6.59 -22.53
N ARG A 602 -18.31 6.62 -22.16
CA ARG A 602 -17.22 6.91 -23.11
C ARG A 602 -17.06 5.81 -24.16
N GLN A 603 -17.18 4.55 -23.75
CA GLN A 603 -17.16 3.44 -24.70
C GLN A 603 -18.32 3.59 -25.69
N LEU A 604 -19.51 3.79 -25.16
CA LEU A 604 -20.70 3.99 -25.99
C LEU A 604 -20.55 5.19 -26.96
N ARG A 605 -19.98 6.31 -26.50
CA ARG A 605 -19.67 7.48 -27.33
C ARG A 605 -18.73 7.15 -28.50
N LEU A 606 -17.79 6.22 -28.32
CA LEU A 606 -16.87 5.79 -29.38
C LEU A 606 -17.56 4.86 -30.40
N ASP A 607 -18.56 4.10 -29.96
CA ASP A 607 -19.30 3.13 -30.79
C ASP A 607 -20.42 3.77 -31.59
N LEU A 608 -20.73 5.06 -31.32
CA LEU A 608 -21.77 5.83 -31.99
C LEU A 608 -21.19 6.85 -33.00
N PRO A 609 -21.94 7.16 -34.08
CA PRO A 609 -21.65 8.30 -34.94
C PRO A 609 -21.66 9.61 -34.13
N ARG A 610 -20.87 10.61 -34.54
CA ARG A 610 -20.73 11.87 -33.81
C ARG A 610 -22.05 12.60 -33.51
N ALA A 611 -22.99 12.57 -34.45
CA ALA A 611 -24.31 13.19 -34.27
C ALA A 611 -25.13 12.51 -33.17
N GLU A 612 -25.15 11.18 -33.13
CA GLU A 612 -25.86 10.36 -32.14
C GLU A 612 -25.15 10.39 -30.77
N ALA A 613 -23.82 10.64 -30.73
CA ALA A 613 -23.02 10.74 -29.53
C ALA A 613 -23.08 12.14 -28.86
N ALA A 614 -23.73 13.15 -29.49
CA ALA A 614 -23.79 14.51 -28.97
C ALA A 614 -24.38 14.59 -27.55
N PRO A 615 -25.49 13.93 -27.19
CA PRO A 615 -26.03 13.96 -25.82
C PRO A 615 -25.04 13.42 -24.80
N LEU A 616 -24.32 12.33 -25.13
CA LEU A 616 -23.28 11.78 -24.26
C LEU A 616 -22.12 12.73 -24.05
N THR A 617 -21.72 13.45 -25.09
CA THR A 617 -20.64 14.44 -25.02
C THR A 617 -21.02 15.61 -24.11
N GLN A 618 -22.26 16.07 -24.18
CA GLN A 618 -22.79 17.11 -23.30
C GLN A 618 -22.82 16.67 -21.83
N VAL A 619 -23.35 15.47 -21.56
CA VAL A 619 -23.41 14.90 -20.19
C VAL A 619 -21.99 14.72 -19.65
N LEU A 620 -21.08 14.12 -20.39
CA LEU A 620 -19.70 13.91 -19.97
C LEU A 620 -18.97 15.24 -19.73
N GLY A 621 -19.20 16.27 -20.56
CA GLY A 621 -18.69 17.62 -20.35
C GLY A 621 -19.17 18.22 -19.04
N GLY A 622 -20.48 18.19 -18.78
CA GLY A 622 -21.07 18.68 -17.52
C GLY A 622 -20.56 17.97 -16.27
N VAL A 623 -20.38 16.64 -16.35
CA VAL A 623 -19.75 15.87 -15.26
C VAL A 623 -18.30 16.32 -15.05
N GLY A 624 -17.54 16.51 -16.12
CA GLY A 624 -16.16 16.97 -16.05
C GLY A 624 -16.04 18.34 -15.39
N ASP A 625 -16.93 19.27 -15.73
CA ASP A 625 -16.95 20.63 -15.19
C ASP A 625 -17.37 20.62 -13.71
N HIS A 626 -18.38 19.84 -13.32
CA HIS A 626 -18.78 19.65 -11.93
C HIS A 626 -17.59 19.20 -11.06
N TYR A 627 -16.94 18.10 -11.41
CA TYR A 627 -15.82 17.57 -10.62
C TYR A 627 -14.57 18.46 -10.63
N ARG A 628 -14.37 19.26 -11.70
CA ARG A 628 -13.29 20.26 -11.76
C ARG A 628 -13.54 21.43 -10.82
N ALA A 629 -14.79 21.82 -10.64
CA ALA A 629 -15.21 22.92 -9.76
C ALA A 629 -15.29 22.55 -8.28
N MET A 630 -15.39 21.25 -7.94
CA MET A 630 -15.55 20.81 -6.55
C MET A 630 -14.37 21.24 -5.66
N ASP A 631 -14.67 21.67 -4.43
CA ASP A 631 -13.70 22.00 -3.39
C ASP A 631 -13.80 20.97 -2.23
N PRO A 632 -12.69 20.33 -1.79
CA PRO A 632 -12.69 19.42 -0.66
C PRO A 632 -13.19 20.03 0.66
N ASP A 633 -13.12 21.35 0.82
CA ASP A 633 -13.56 22.05 2.02
C ASP A 633 -15.05 22.41 1.99
N ALA A 634 -15.61 22.51 0.79
CA ALA A 634 -17.00 22.88 0.56
C ALA A 634 -17.57 22.10 -0.65
N PRO A 635 -17.76 20.77 -0.55
CA PRO A 635 -18.29 19.99 -1.66
C PRO A 635 -19.69 20.44 -2.01
N ALA A 636 -19.87 20.90 -3.25
CA ALA A 636 -21.16 21.37 -3.74
C ALA A 636 -21.94 20.23 -4.44
N PRO A 637 -23.28 20.20 -4.31
CA PRO A 637 -24.11 19.30 -5.11
C PRO A 637 -23.97 19.59 -6.60
N ALA A 638 -24.26 18.58 -7.42
CA ALA A 638 -24.22 18.77 -8.88
C ALA A 638 -25.36 19.71 -9.34
N ASP A 639 -25.07 20.49 -10.39
CA ASP A 639 -26.02 21.44 -10.96
C ASP A 639 -27.29 20.73 -11.48
N PRO A 640 -28.52 21.22 -11.16
CA PRO A 640 -29.76 20.71 -11.73
C PRO A 640 -29.80 20.71 -13.27
N ALA A 641 -29.05 21.60 -13.92
CA ALA A 641 -28.92 21.59 -15.36
C ALA A 641 -28.26 20.30 -15.88
N LEU A 642 -27.28 19.73 -15.13
CA LEU A 642 -26.69 18.45 -15.45
C LEU A 642 -27.70 17.29 -15.31
N LEU A 643 -28.59 17.33 -14.29
CA LEU A 643 -29.67 16.36 -14.17
C LEU A 643 -30.58 16.40 -15.41
N SER A 644 -30.97 17.61 -15.85
CA SER A 644 -31.80 17.80 -17.03
C SER A 644 -31.11 17.29 -18.31
N ALA A 645 -29.79 17.45 -18.43
CA ALA A 645 -29.01 16.93 -19.54
C ALA A 645 -28.92 15.39 -19.52
N ILE A 646 -28.79 14.78 -18.34
CA ILE A 646 -28.81 13.31 -18.18
C ILE A 646 -30.18 12.76 -18.54
N ASP A 647 -31.27 13.40 -18.05
CA ASP A 647 -32.63 12.99 -18.33
C ASP A 647 -32.97 13.10 -19.83
N ALA A 648 -32.54 14.16 -20.50
CA ALA A 648 -32.66 14.30 -21.96
C ALA A 648 -31.88 13.20 -22.72
N ALA A 649 -30.66 12.89 -22.28
CA ALA A 649 -29.86 11.84 -22.89
C ALA A 649 -30.50 10.43 -22.68
N ILE A 650 -31.19 10.20 -21.56
CA ILE A 650 -31.98 8.97 -21.32
C ILE A 650 -33.12 8.88 -22.34
N ASP A 651 -33.84 9.97 -22.57
CA ASP A 651 -34.95 10.02 -23.52
C ASP A 651 -34.49 9.79 -24.96
N ASP A 652 -33.43 10.50 -25.38
CA ASP A 652 -32.90 10.44 -26.76
C ASP A 652 -32.33 9.06 -27.08
N LEU A 653 -31.43 8.54 -26.22
CA LEU A 653 -30.76 7.26 -26.45
C LEU A 653 -31.64 6.05 -26.07
N GLY A 654 -32.59 6.22 -25.19
CA GLY A 654 -33.64 5.24 -24.89
C GLY A 654 -34.57 5.00 -26.07
N ALA A 655 -34.70 5.94 -27.00
CA ALA A 655 -35.44 5.79 -28.26
C ALA A 655 -34.57 5.32 -29.44
N HIS A 656 -33.26 5.05 -29.24
CA HIS A 656 -32.34 4.70 -30.32
C HIS A 656 -32.77 3.41 -31.07
N ALA A 657 -32.56 3.34 -32.41
CA ALA A 657 -33.00 2.24 -33.25
C ALA A 657 -32.37 0.87 -32.85
N ARG A 658 -31.09 0.88 -32.47
CA ARG A 658 -30.35 -0.34 -32.09
C ARG A 658 -30.65 -0.76 -30.62
N PRO A 659 -31.21 -1.97 -30.37
CA PRO A 659 -31.55 -2.42 -28.99
C PRO A 659 -30.37 -2.46 -28.02
N ALA A 660 -29.19 -2.86 -28.51
CA ALA A 660 -27.98 -2.90 -27.70
C ALA A 660 -27.60 -1.49 -27.20
N VAL A 661 -27.65 -0.47 -28.06
CA VAL A 661 -27.38 0.91 -27.69
C VAL A 661 -28.36 1.42 -26.65
N ARG A 662 -29.67 1.15 -26.84
CA ARG A 662 -30.70 1.50 -25.84
C ARG A 662 -30.38 0.91 -24.48
N ARG A 663 -30.12 -0.40 -24.43
CA ARG A 663 -29.81 -1.10 -23.18
C ARG A 663 -28.58 -0.51 -22.48
N GLU A 664 -27.47 -0.36 -23.20
CA GLU A 664 -26.21 0.14 -22.63
C GLU A 664 -26.33 1.60 -22.19
N SER A 665 -27.03 2.45 -22.96
CA SER A 665 -27.28 3.83 -22.62
C SER A 665 -28.08 3.95 -21.32
N VAL A 666 -29.17 3.20 -21.20
CA VAL A 666 -30.02 3.20 -20.01
C VAL A 666 -29.19 2.74 -18.79
N LEU A 667 -28.42 1.66 -18.89
CA LEU A 667 -27.62 1.13 -17.81
C LEU A 667 -26.60 2.17 -17.28
N ALA A 668 -25.89 2.82 -18.20
CA ALA A 668 -24.84 3.78 -17.84
C ALA A 668 -25.41 5.12 -17.35
N LEU A 669 -26.42 5.69 -18.04
CA LEU A 669 -27.04 6.97 -17.66
C LEU A 669 -27.83 6.87 -16.35
N VAL A 670 -28.58 5.79 -16.14
CA VAL A 670 -29.27 5.54 -14.84
C VAL A 670 -28.26 5.43 -13.73
N SER A 671 -27.12 4.75 -13.96
CA SER A 671 -26.05 4.65 -12.97
C SER A 671 -25.46 6.02 -12.67
N LEU A 672 -25.17 6.83 -13.67
CA LEU A 672 -24.65 8.19 -13.50
C LEU A 672 -25.65 9.09 -12.75
N ARG A 673 -26.92 9.07 -13.16
CA ARG A 673 -28.00 9.83 -12.52
C ARG A 673 -28.12 9.51 -11.04
N ARG A 674 -28.14 8.23 -10.68
CA ARG A 674 -28.24 7.78 -9.28
C ARG A 674 -27.02 8.15 -8.46
N ASN A 675 -25.83 8.15 -9.07
CA ASN A 675 -24.61 8.50 -8.36
C ASN A 675 -24.49 10.00 -8.09
N LEU A 676 -24.89 10.87 -9.03
CA LEU A 676 -24.80 12.33 -8.88
C LEU A 676 -26.02 12.93 -8.17
N PHE A 677 -27.20 12.36 -8.38
CA PHE A 677 -28.46 12.87 -7.88
C PHE A 677 -29.26 11.76 -7.16
N PRO A 678 -28.77 11.27 -6.00
CA PRO A 678 -29.41 10.17 -5.27
C PRO A 678 -30.83 10.49 -4.80
N ASP A 679 -31.12 11.77 -4.51
CA ASP A 679 -32.39 12.24 -3.98
C ASP A 679 -33.32 12.85 -5.06
N ALA A 680 -32.89 12.80 -6.34
CA ALA A 680 -33.71 13.31 -7.43
C ALA A 680 -34.99 12.46 -7.60
N PRO A 681 -36.15 13.10 -7.93
CA PRO A 681 -37.40 12.38 -8.18
C PRO A 681 -37.22 11.39 -9.35
N SER A 682 -38.15 10.42 -9.42
CA SER A 682 -38.17 9.46 -10.54
C SER A 682 -38.16 10.18 -11.88
N HIS A 683 -37.40 9.64 -12.84
CA HIS A 683 -37.38 10.19 -14.19
C HIS A 683 -38.77 9.99 -14.83
N HIS A 684 -39.31 11.08 -15.36
CA HIS A 684 -40.51 11.07 -16.15
C HIS A 684 -40.15 11.56 -17.57
N ARG A 685 -40.47 10.74 -18.57
CA ARG A 685 -40.21 11.10 -19.94
C ARG A 685 -40.90 12.42 -20.30
N ARG A 686 -40.22 13.32 -20.99
CA ARG A 686 -40.84 14.50 -21.56
C ARG A 686 -41.88 14.06 -22.56
N ALA A 687 -43.12 14.47 -22.38
CA ALA A 687 -44.16 14.33 -23.41
C ALA A 687 -43.61 14.96 -24.70
N ALA A 688 -43.62 14.20 -25.81
CA ALA A 688 -43.27 14.74 -27.10
C ALA A 688 -44.16 15.94 -27.39
N ALA A 689 -43.55 17.16 -27.43
CA ALA A 689 -44.28 18.40 -27.72
C ALA A 689 -44.68 18.44 -29.21
#